data_783d982890baec48b550f6885725c296
#
_entry.id   783d982890baec48b550f6885725c296
#
_cell.length_a   1.000
_cell.length_b   1.000
_cell.length_c   1.000
_cell.angle_alpha   90.00
_cell.angle_beta   90.00
_cell.angle_gamma   90.00
#
_symmetry.space_group_name_H-M   'P 1'
#
loop_
_entity.id
_entity.type
_entity.pdbx_description
1 polymer ?
#
loop_
_entity_poly.entity_id
_entity_poly.type
_entity_poly.pdbx_seq_one_letter_code
_entity_poly.pdbx_strand_id
1 'polypeptide(L)'
;MIYMSAKDAKKKKGTSTKRTVRSDALYGLENIKTTNDIKVPERLIDQVIGQNNAVEIIKKAAKQRRNVLLIGEPGVGKTMLAQAMAELLPAADLEDILVYKNPNDENMPIIKAVKTYPDGSPKDTNMDGQGRIILQKERMKNRMTLSKGGSIVSPIVMILVIALFALSLSGLIKGYEIIVLAALILGIFIFGAMAIFISGFTRRVGLPGMTETNEPKLIVDNTGLTHAPFVDATGNKAGALFGDVRHDPLQSGGLGTPAHLRVESGAVHKANKGVLYIDEISSLDPRSQQELLTAMQEKKYPITGQSEMSSGALVKTEPAPSDFILVAAGNLQDIQHMHPALRSRIRGYGYEVYMESSVPDTKKNREEFARFIAQEVKKDGRIPPFDKEAMYMIIEEAKRRSGRKDRLTLILRDLGGLIRAAGDIAIEKKKSIVTKEEVLKARNLAKPIESQIVSQELDYRKDYQVFSTHGYKVGKVNGLAVLGSSTTLSSGMIMPIVAEVTPAGSRAEGKFIPTGKLGKIASEAVKNVSAVIKRHMERDVASYDIHVQFLQTYEGIEGDSASISVAISVISAMENVPVDQSVAMTGSMSVRGEVLPVGGVTAKVEAAIDAGMRAVIVPKSNMHDIIIDKDRLKRIKVIPVSTLADVIKYTLQPGKKREDIIKRLNKKQI
;
A
#
# COMPACT_ATOMS: atom_id res chain seq x y z
N MET A 1 15.96 -46.47 59.46
CA MET A 1 15.03 -45.88 60.42
C MET A 1 14.81 -44.45 59.94
N ILE A 2 13.62 -44.03 59.50
CA ILE A 2 12.24 -44.28 59.93
C ILE A 2 11.33 -44.19 58.70
N TYR A 3 10.41 -45.13 58.54
CA TYR A 3 9.25 -45.14 57.65
C TYR A 3 8.18 -44.12 58.13
N MET A 4 7.62 -43.32 57.20
CA MET A 4 6.26 -42.74 57.35
C MET A 4 5.64 -42.63 55.95
N SER A 5 4.82 -43.49 55.74
CA SER A 5 3.39 -43.67 55.46
C SER A 5 2.82 -42.88 54.28
N ALA A 6 2.58 -43.66 53.21
CA ALA A 6 1.88 -43.29 51.97
C ALA A 6 0.35 -43.30 52.21
N LYS A 7 -0.24 -42.18 52.71
CA LYS A 7 -1.72 -42.05 52.78
C LYS A 7 -2.31 -40.69 52.49
N ASP A 8 -1.53 -39.63 52.17
CA ASP A 8 -2.09 -38.27 51.97
C ASP A 8 -1.93 -37.71 50.53
N ALA A 9 -1.70 -38.55 49.52
CA ALA A 9 -1.50 -38.14 48.12
C ALA A 9 -2.70 -38.45 47.20
N LYS A 10 -3.94 -38.52 47.74
CA LYS A 10 -5.13 -38.78 46.89
C LYS A 10 -6.30 -37.83 47.15
N LYS A 11 -6.05 -36.50 47.11
CA LYS A 11 -7.17 -35.52 47.02
C LYS A 11 -6.69 -34.14 46.54
N LYS A 12 -6.03 -34.04 45.35
CA LYS A 12 -5.87 -32.79 44.62
C LYS A 12 -5.57 -33.07 43.13
N LYS A 13 -6.45 -33.75 42.44
CA LYS A 13 -6.48 -33.86 40.98
C LYS A 13 -7.91 -33.74 40.53
N GLY A 14 -8.36 -32.52 40.29
CA GLY A 14 -9.70 -32.35 39.75
C GLY A 14 -10.24 -30.95 39.61
N THR A 15 -9.39 -29.88 39.51
CA THR A 15 -9.92 -28.51 39.23
C THR A 15 -8.95 -27.55 38.55
N SER A 16 -7.80 -28.02 38.04
CA SER A 16 -6.77 -27.12 37.50
C SER A 16 -6.80 -26.88 35.98
N THR A 17 -7.44 -27.77 35.21
CA THR A 17 -7.31 -27.72 33.73
C THR A 17 -8.32 -26.84 33.00
N LYS A 18 -9.39 -26.38 33.66
CA LYS A 18 -10.36 -25.46 33.05
C LYS A 18 -10.08 -23.97 33.34
N ARG A 19 -9.30 -23.66 34.37
CA ARG A 19 -8.96 -22.26 34.75
C ARG A 19 -7.78 -21.70 33.96
N THR A 20 -6.77 -22.50 33.65
CA THR A 20 -5.56 -22.05 32.91
C THR A 20 -5.86 -21.74 31.45
N VAL A 21 -6.73 -22.47 30.76
CA VAL A 21 -7.07 -22.22 29.35
C VAL A 21 -7.89 -20.93 29.14
N ARG A 22 -8.66 -20.48 30.16
CA ARG A 22 -9.43 -19.24 30.09
C ARG A 22 -8.60 -18.00 30.46
N SER A 23 -7.58 -18.12 31.31
CA SER A 23 -6.70 -17.01 31.68
C SER A 23 -5.69 -16.68 30.59
N ASP A 24 -5.15 -17.69 29.87
CA ASP A 24 -4.21 -17.48 28.77
C ASP A 24 -4.90 -16.86 27.54
N ALA A 25 -6.18 -17.13 27.33
CA ALA A 25 -6.95 -16.61 26.19
C ALA A 25 -7.18 -15.09 26.24
N LEU A 26 -7.19 -14.47 27.42
CA LEU A 26 -7.47 -13.04 27.60
C LEU A 26 -6.23 -12.23 28.03
N TYR A 27 -5.05 -12.84 27.87
CA TYR A 27 -3.77 -12.21 28.19
C TYR A 27 -3.56 -10.90 27.40
N GLY A 28 -3.36 -9.80 28.12
CA GLY A 28 -3.25 -8.47 27.53
C GLY A 28 -4.57 -7.70 27.41
N LEU A 29 -5.74 -8.33 27.72
CA LEU A 29 -7.06 -7.68 27.63
C LEU A 29 -7.82 -7.72 28.96
N GLU A 30 -7.14 -7.96 30.10
CA GLU A 30 -7.80 -8.26 31.37
C GLU A 30 -8.74 -7.14 31.83
N ASN A 31 -8.36 -5.88 31.64
CA ASN A 31 -9.05 -4.68 32.14
C ASN A 31 -9.98 -4.03 31.11
N ILE A 32 -10.10 -4.57 29.89
CA ILE A 32 -10.86 -3.98 28.80
C ILE A 32 -12.16 -4.75 28.62
N LYS A 33 -13.32 -4.10 28.59
CA LYS A 33 -14.63 -4.68 28.28
C LYS A 33 -14.97 -4.53 26.81
N THR A 34 -14.81 -3.31 26.29
CA THR A 34 -15.10 -2.94 24.91
C THR A 34 -14.03 -2.01 24.35
N THR A 35 -14.01 -1.81 23.03
CA THR A 35 -13.11 -0.84 22.37
C THR A 35 -13.34 0.60 22.83
N ASN A 36 -14.51 0.94 23.40
CA ASN A 36 -14.79 2.29 23.94
C ASN A 36 -13.96 2.60 25.19
N ASP A 37 -13.51 1.59 25.92
CA ASP A 37 -12.69 1.76 27.12
C ASP A 37 -11.23 2.12 26.77
N ILE A 38 -10.87 2.07 25.49
CA ILE A 38 -9.51 2.26 25.01
C ILE A 38 -9.31 3.69 24.52
N LYS A 39 -8.40 4.43 25.13
CA LYS A 39 -8.04 5.78 24.68
C LYS A 39 -7.23 5.72 23.38
N VAL A 40 -7.77 6.30 22.31
CA VAL A 40 -7.08 6.45 21.03
C VAL A 40 -6.27 7.76 21.05
N PRO A 41 -4.95 7.73 20.80
CA PRO A 41 -4.13 8.93 20.71
C PRO A 41 -4.59 9.84 19.57
N GLU A 42 -4.41 11.16 19.72
CA GLU A 42 -4.75 12.13 18.66
C GLU A 42 -3.68 12.19 17.58
N ARG A 43 -2.39 12.21 17.97
CA ARG A 43 -1.29 12.30 17.01
C ARG A 43 -1.07 10.99 16.29
N LEU A 44 -0.90 11.04 14.97
CA LEU A 44 -0.68 9.85 14.13
C LEU A 44 0.56 9.05 14.56
N ILE A 45 1.63 9.73 14.97
CA ILE A 45 2.86 9.06 15.39
C ILE A 45 2.67 8.13 16.60
N ASP A 46 1.75 8.45 17.49
CA ASP A 46 1.45 7.67 18.69
C ASP A 46 0.40 6.57 18.40
N GLN A 47 -0.24 6.59 17.21
CA GLN A 47 -1.17 5.58 16.73
C GLN A 47 -0.47 4.41 16.04
N VAL A 48 0.80 4.55 15.66
CA VAL A 48 1.58 3.51 14.98
C VAL A 48 1.73 2.29 15.89
N ILE A 49 1.53 1.10 15.33
CA ILE A 49 1.57 -0.18 16.04
C ILE A 49 2.82 -0.97 15.63
N GLY A 50 3.57 -1.45 16.62
CA GLY A 50 4.64 -2.44 16.43
C GLY A 50 5.88 -1.96 15.66
N GLN A 51 5.92 -0.71 15.19
CA GLN A 51 7.02 -0.15 14.38
C GLN A 51 7.94 0.76 15.20
N ASN A 52 8.33 0.35 16.41
CA ASN A 52 9.03 1.21 17.36
C ASN A 52 10.31 1.83 16.79
N ASN A 53 11.13 1.05 16.07
CA ASN A 53 12.36 1.54 15.45
C ASN A 53 12.06 2.59 14.35
N ALA A 54 11.08 2.33 13.50
CA ALA A 54 10.67 3.27 12.46
C ALA A 54 10.13 4.58 13.06
N VAL A 55 9.31 4.51 14.11
CA VAL A 55 8.79 5.68 14.85
C VAL A 55 9.93 6.52 15.42
N GLU A 56 10.94 5.88 16.04
CA GLU A 56 12.09 6.59 16.59
C GLU A 56 12.90 7.31 15.50
N ILE A 57 13.15 6.63 14.39
CA ILE A 57 13.87 7.21 13.26
C ILE A 57 13.08 8.37 12.65
N ILE A 58 11.75 8.23 12.45
CA ILE A 58 10.90 9.31 11.93
C ILE A 58 10.94 10.55 12.84
N LYS A 59 10.88 10.38 14.16
CA LYS A 59 11.03 11.50 15.12
C LYS A 59 12.38 12.20 14.98
N LYS A 60 13.46 11.45 14.82
CA LYS A 60 14.82 12.01 14.59
C LYS A 60 14.91 12.69 13.23
N ALA A 61 14.37 12.04 12.17
CA ALA A 61 14.40 12.58 10.82
C ALA A 61 13.60 13.88 10.70
N ALA A 62 12.41 13.98 11.31
CA ALA A 62 11.61 15.19 11.36
C ALA A 62 12.39 16.35 12.03
N LYS A 63 12.96 16.09 13.23
CA LYS A 63 13.74 17.11 13.97
C LYS A 63 14.94 17.63 13.19
N GLN A 64 15.61 16.78 12.43
CA GLN A 64 16.82 17.11 11.67
C GLN A 64 16.56 17.43 10.20
N ARG A 65 15.30 17.43 9.75
CA ARG A 65 14.88 17.60 8.35
C ARG A 65 15.64 16.66 7.40
N ARG A 66 15.66 15.35 7.72
CA ARG A 66 16.35 14.31 6.94
C ARG A 66 15.37 13.51 6.10
N ASN A 67 15.80 13.14 4.89
CA ASN A 67 15.04 12.27 4.00
C ASN A 67 14.97 10.84 4.56
N VAL A 68 13.90 10.11 4.22
CA VAL A 68 13.68 8.74 4.70
C VAL A 68 13.27 7.83 3.55
N LEU A 69 13.83 6.63 3.51
CA LEU A 69 13.39 5.54 2.65
C LEU A 69 12.76 4.45 3.51
N LEU A 70 11.46 4.21 3.35
CA LEU A 70 10.68 3.20 4.07
C LEU A 70 10.51 1.96 3.18
N ILE A 71 11.13 0.85 3.56
CA ILE A 71 11.03 -0.41 2.82
C ILE A 71 10.25 -1.43 3.64
N GLY A 72 9.24 -2.03 3.04
CA GLY A 72 8.42 -3.04 3.70
C GLY A 72 7.22 -3.46 2.86
N GLU A 73 6.52 -4.48 3.32
CA GLU A 73 5.35 -5.02 2.64
C GLU A 73 4.20 -3.99 2.55
N PRO A 74 3.30 -4.13 1.58
CA PRO A 74 2.09 -3.30 1.51
C PRO A 74 1.24 -3.45 2.78
N GLY A 75 0.71 -2.35 3.31
CA GLY A 75 -0.19 -2.38 4.47
C GLY A 75 0.47 -2.37 5.85
N VAL A 76 1.82 -2.22 5.96
CA VAL A 76 2.55 -2.12 7.24
C VAL A 76 2.59 -0.71 7.84
N GLY A 77 1.92 0.28 7.23
CA GLY A 77 1.79 1.63 7.77
C GLY A 77 2.81 2.66 7.25
N LYS A 78 3.45 2.46 6.09
CA LYS A 78 4.41 3.40 5.48
C LYS A 78 3.84 4.82 5.32
N THR A 79 2.68 4.94 4.69
CA THR A 79 1.99 6.23 4.46
C THR A 79 1.64 6.93 5.77
N MET A 80 1.18 6.19 6.78
CA MET A 80 0.85 6.73 8.09
C MET A 80 2.07 7.34 8.79
N LEU A 81 3.24 6.71 8.68
CA LEU A 81 4.51 7.25 9.21
C LEU A 81 4.94 8.52 8.48
N ALA A 82 4.73 8.60 7.17
CA ALA A 82 5.04 9.80 6.40
C ALA A 82 4.10 10.97 6.75
N GLN A 83 2.80 10.71 6.94
CA GLN A 83 1.85 11.70 7.44
C GLN A 83 2.21 12.15 8.84
N ALA A 84 2.52 11.22 9.73
CA ALA A 84 2.96 11.51 11.09
C ALA A 84 4.24 12.37 11.13
N MET A 85 5.14 12.21 10.16
CA MET A 85 6.32 13.06 10.02
C MET A 85 5.95 14.51 9.72
N ALA A 86 4.96 14.75 8.85
CA ALA A 86 4.49 16.10 8.55
C ALA A 86 3.85 16.77 9.77
N GLU A 87 3.09 16.04 10.60
CA GLU A 87 2.55 16.56 11.86
C GLU A 87 3.61 17.00 12.88
N LEU A 88 4.82 16.41 12.79
CA LEU A 88 5.93 16.76 13.68
C LEU A 88 6.69 18.02 13.23
N LEU A 89 6.44 18.54 12.02
CA LEU A 89 7.10 19.72 11.50
C LEU A 89 6.29 20.99 11.83
N PRO A 90 6.97 22.11 12.22
CA PRO A 90 6.28 23.32 12.61
C PRO A 90 5.64 24.03 11.41
N ALA A 91 4.49 24.68 11.65
CA ALA A 91 3.82 25.54 10.66
C ALA A 91 4.47 26.93 10.51
N ALA A 92 5.34 27.34 11.42
CA ALA A 92 5.93 28.69 11.45
C ALA A 92 6.83 29.01 10.25
N ASP A 93 7.35 28.00 9.57
CA ASP A 93 8.26 28.16 8.41
C ASP A 93 7.56 28.03 7.06
N LEU A 94 6.23 27.95 7.03
CA LEU A 94 5.47 27.80 5.78
C LEU A 94 5.57 29.04 4.90
N GLU A 95 5.65 28.83 3.59
CA GLU A 95 5.80 29.86 2.57
C GLU A 95 4.69 29.71 1.52
N ASP A 96 4.01 30.82 1.22
CA ASP A 96 3.14 30.95 0.06
C ASP A 96 3.97 31.34 -1.15
N ILE A 97 3.64 30.81 -2.34
CA ILE A 97 4.39 31.07 -3.57
C ILE A 97 3.49 31.78 -4.58
N LEU A 98 3.94 32.96 -5.00
CA LEU A 98 3.27 33.80 -6.00
C LEU A 98 4.11 33.89 -7.26
N VAL A 99 3.43 33.96 -8.42
CA VAL A 99 4.01 34.15 -9.74
C VAL A 99 3.61 35.50 -10.28
N TYR A 100 4.59 36.29 -10.66
CA TYR A 100 4.40 37.63 -11.22
C TYR A 100 4.78 37.67 -12.70
N LYS A 101 4.16 38.60 -13.46
CA LYS A 101 4.60 38.92 -14.81
C LYS A 101 6.03 39.45 -14.75
N ASN A 102 6.89 39.00 -15.67
CA ASN A 102 8.23 39.56 -15.86
C ASN A 102 8.14 40.62 -16.95
N PRO A 103 8.44 41.91 -16.64
CA PRO A 103 8.40 42.99 -17.63
C PRO A 103 9.47 42.87 -18.73
N ASN A 104 10.58 42.19 -18.43
CA ASN A 104 11.73 42.06 -19.33
C ASN A 104 11.65 40.82 -20.23
N ASP A 105 11.03 39.75 -19.77
CA ASP A 105 10.86 38.49 -20.51
C ASP A 105 9.55 37.79 -20.09
N GLU A 106 8.56 37.83 -20.95
CA GLU A 106 7.26 37.26 -20.70
C GLU A 106 7.29 35.72 -20.55
N ASN A 107 8.29 35.04 -21.14
CA ASN A 107 8.48 33.61 -21.06
C ASN A 107 9.22 33.16 -19.78
N MET A 108 9.71 34.11 -18.97
CA MET A 108 10.38 33.83 -17.71
C MET A 108 9.67 34.51 -16.52
N PRO A 109 8.48 34.01 -16.09
CA PRO A 109 7.74 34.57 -14.97
C PRO A 109 8.57 34.58 -13.66
N ILE A 110 8.42 35.67 -12.88
CA ILE A 110 9.13 35.87 -11.63
C ILE A 110 8.43 35.13 -10.49
N ILE A 111 9.19 34.45 -9.64
CA ILE A 111 8.69 33.75 -8.48
C ILE A 111 8.99 34.54 -7.20
N LYS A 112 7.99 34.75 -6.35
CA LYS A 112 8.16 35.32 -5.01
C LYS A 112 7.58 34.39 -3.97
N ALA A 113 8.41 34.00 -3.00
CA ALA A 113 7.98 33.29 -1.80
C ALA A 113 7.83 34.29 -0.64
N VAL A 114 6.75 34.14 0.11
CA VAL A 114 6.46 34.95 1.29
C VAL A 114 6.06 34.03 2.44
N LYS A 115 6.49 34.33 3.66
CA LYS A 115 6.04 33.57 4.83
C LYS A 115 4.52 33.65 4.94
N THR A 116 3.84 32.51 5.06
CA THR A 116 2.38 32.45 5.18
C THR A 116 1.92 33.21 6.42
N TYR A 117 2.64 33.06 7.54
CA TYR A 117 2.38 33.75 8.81
C TYR A 117 3.67 34.40 9.32
N PRO A 118 3.91 35.71 9.05
CA PRO A 118 5.14 36.41 9.48
C PRO A 118 5.36 36.39 10.98
N ASP A 119 4.29 36.45 11.78
CA ASP A 119 4.30 36.53 13.24
C ASP A 119 4.32 35.14 13.94
N GLY A 120 4.54 34.06 13.18
CA GLY A 120 4.59 32.68 13.66
C GLY A 120 3.34 31.86 13.29
N SER A 121 3.11 30.75 14.00
CA SER A 121 1.99 29.85 13.72
C SER A 121 0.64 30.55 13.82
N PRO A 122 -0.36 30.17 12.97
CA PRO A 122 -1.68 30.81 13.00
C PRO A 122 -2.30 30.64 14.40
N LYS A 123 -2.76 31.77 14.97
CA LYS A 123 -3.50 31.77 16.23
C LYS A 123 -4.94 31.28 16.06
N ASP A 124 -5.44 31.34 14.81
CA ASP A 124 -6.79 30.92 14.42
C ASP A 124 -6.74 30.33 12.99
N THR A 125 -7.43 29.23 12.75
CA THR A 125 -7.54 28.56 11.44
C THR A 125 -8.22 29.41 10.37
N ASN A 126 -8.93 30.47 10.77
CA ASN A 126 -9.60 31.41 9.85
C ASN A 126 -8.72 32.60 9.41
N MET A 127 -7.47 32.67 9.86
CA MET A 127 -6.56 33.76 9.51
C MET A 127 -6.05 33.61 8.09
N ASP A 128 -6.26 34.62 7.22
CA ASP A 128 -5.73 34.61 5.86
C ASP A 128 -4.21 34.64 5.86
N GLY A 129 -3.59 33.80 5.01
CA GLY A 129 -2.16 33.80 4.78
C GLY A 129 -1.72 35.04 4.00
N GLN A 130 -0.43 35.38 4.16
CA GLN A 130 0.15 36.58 3.52
C GLN A 130 0.02 36.56 1.98
N GLY A 131 0.10 35.38 1.37
CA GLY A 131 -0.11 35.23 -0.08
C GLY A 131 -1.50 35.68 -0.53
N ARG A 132 -2.56 35.33 0.21
CA ARG A 132 -3.93 35.76 -0.06
C ARG A 132 -4.12 37.28 0.16
N ILE A 133 -3.52 37.81 1.23
CA ILE A 133 -3.57 39.24 1.53
C ILE A 133 -2.94 40.07 0.40
N ILE A 134 -1.78 39.64 -0.10
CA ILE A 134 -1.09 40.28 -1.23
C ILE A 134 -1.99 40.23 -2.47
N LEU A 135 -2.55 39.08 -2.80
CA LEU A 135 -3.42 38.91 -3.94
C LEU A 135 -4.67 39.84 -3.85
N GLN A 136 -5.29 39.93 -2.69
CA GLN A 136 -6.43 40.83 -2.46
C GLN A 136 -6.06 42.32 -2.62
N LYS A 137 -4.88 42.71 -2.09
CA LYS A 137 -4.38 44.09 -2.24
C LYS A 137 -4.14 44.47 -3.71
N GLU A 138 -3.51 43.60 -4.47
CA GLU A 138 -3.27 43.85 -5.89
C GLU A 138 -4.57 43.90 -6.71
N ARG A 139 -5.55 43.04 -6.38
CA ARG A 139 -6.91 43.11 -6.97
C ARG A 139 -7.63 44.42 -6.66
N MET A 140 -7.54 44.90 -5.43
CA MET A 140 -8.14 46.18 -5.04
C MET A 140 -7.46 47.37 -5.78
N LYS A 141 -6.13 47.35 -5.87
CA LYS A 141 -5.37 48.35 -6.59
C LYS A 141 -5.73 48.42 -8.07
N ASN A 142 -5.84 47.26 -8.74
CA ASN A 142 -6.27 47.17 -10.13
C ASN A 142 -7.72 47.67 -10.33
N ARG A 143 -8.63 47.38 -9.40
CA ARG A 143 -10.01 47.94 -9.44
C ARG A 143 -10.02 49.45 -9.29
N MET A 144 -9.19 50.04 -8.42
CA MET A 144 -9.13 51.50 -8.22
C MET A 144 -8.51 52.20 -9.42
N THR A 145 -7.53 51.62 -10.11
CA THR A 145 -6.96 52.19 -11.34
C THR A 145 -7.95 52.17 -12.50
N LEU A 146 -8.75 51.11 -12.64
CA LEU A 146 -9.83 51.02 -13.62
C LEU A 146 -10.94 52.06 -13.37
N SER A 147 -11.26 52.37 -12.10
CA SER A 147 -12.30 53.35 -11.75
C SER A 147 -11.81 54.79 -12.05
N LYS A 148 -10.52 55.09 -11.94
CA LYS A 148 -9.95 56.43 -12.24
C LYS A 148 -9.90 56.74 -13.76
N GLY A 149 -9.72 55.71 -14.61
CA GLY A 149 -9.69 55.91 -16.08
C GLY A 149 -11.05 56.23 -16.72
N GLY A 150 -12.16 55.84 -16.09
CA GLY A 150 -13.52 56.11 -16.58
C GLY A 150 -14.12 57.49 -16.20
N SER A 151 -13.41 58.21 -15.31
CA SER A 151 -13.97 59.42 -14.68
C SER A 151 -13.68 60.75 -15.39
N ILE A 152 -12.74 60.79 -16.34
CA ILE A 152 -12.30 62.06 -16.97
C ILE A 152 -13.27 62.52 -18.08
N VAL A 153 -13.91 61.60 -18.79
CA VAL A 153 -14.85 61.93 -19.88
C VAL A 153 -16.16 62.49 -19.33
N SER A 154 -16.62 62.04 -18.15
CA SER A 154 -17.87 62.48 -17.54
C SER A 154 -17.91 63.95 -17.13
N PRO A 155 -16.89 64.54 -16.46
CA PRO A 155 -16.91 65.96 -16.09
C PRO A 155 -16.75 66.88 -17.30
N ILE A 156 -15.98 66.51 -18.31
CA ILE A 156 -15.79 67.31 -19.54
C ILE A 156 -17.12 67.41 -20.32
N VAL A 157 -17.79 66.29 -20.49
CA VAL A 157 -19.13 66.24 -21.13
C VAL A 157 -20.15 67.02 -20.31
N MET A 158 -20.12 66.94 -18.99
CA MET A 158 -21.04 67.67 -18.10
C MET A 158 -20.76 69.19 -18.17
N ILE A 159 -19.49 69.64 -18.23
CA ILE A 159 -19.09 71.04 -18.41
C ILE A 159 -19.56 71.57 -19.78
N LEU A 160 -19.43 70.78 -20.84
CA LEU A 160 -19.84 71.14 -22.18
C LEU A 160 -21.37 71.28 -22.29
N VAL A 161 -22.13 70.39 -21.64
CA VAL A 161 -23.60 70.45 -21.55
C VAL A 161 -24.04 71.69 -20.75
N ILE A 162 -23.41 71.99 -19.60
CA ILE A 162 -23.71 73.18 -18.80
C ILE A 162 -23.35 74.46 -19.58
N ALA A 163 -22.25 74.49 -20.33
CA ALA A 163 -21.87 75.63 -21.15
C ALA A 163 -22.85 75.89 -22.30
N LEU A 164 -23.31 74.84 -22.99
CA LEU A 164 -24.36 74.93 -24.01
C LEU A 164 -25.72 75.38 -23.47
N PHE A 165 -26.08 74.90 -22.25
CA PHE A 165 -27.31 75.31 -21.56
C PHE A 165 -27.23 76.78 -21.13
N ALA A 166 -26.11 77.25 -20.62
CA ALA A 166 -25.87 78.66 -20.29
C ALA A 166 -25.90 79.58 -21.53
N LEU A 167 -25.37 79.08 -22.67
CA LEU A 167 -25.42 79.80 -23.94
C LEU A 167 -26.84 79.91 -24.50
N SER A 168 -27.69 78.89 -24.29
CA SER A 168 -29.09 78.90 -24.64
C SER A 168 -29.91 79.90 -23.79
N LEU A 169 -29.61 80.07 -22.51
CA LEU A 169 -30.24 81.03 -21.59
C LEU A 169 -29.78 82.47 -21.77
N SER A 170 -28.63 82.71 -22.38
CA SER A 170 -28.04 84.03 -22.57
C SER A 170 -28.72 84.89 -23.65
N GLY A 171 -29.73 84.37 -24.35
CA GLY A 171 -30.51 85.07 -25.35
C GLY A 171 -29.74 85.44 -26.63
N LEU A 172 -28.52 84.93 -26.80
CA LEU A 172 -27.66 85.18 -27.99
C LEU A 172 -28.21 84.48 -29.24
N ILE A 173 -29.17 83.54 -29.12
CA ILE A 173 -29.71 82.75 -30.24
C ILE A 173 -31.24 83.01 -30.28
N LYS A 174 -31.68 84.23 -30.62
CA LYS A 174 -33.09 84.56 -30.80
C LYS A 174 -33.63 83.88 -32.06
N GLY A 175 -34.80 83.19 -31.91
CA GLY A 175 -35.52 82.57 -33.02
C GLY A 175 -35.35 81.07 -33.20
N TYR A 176 -34.32 80.43 -32.59
CA TYR A 176 -34.11 79.00 -32.70
C TYR A 176 -34.08 78.27 -31.35
N GLU A 177 -34.61 78.88 -30.30
CA GLU A 177 -34.51 78.37 -28.90
C GLU A 177 -35.10 76.95 -28.73
N ILE A 178 -36.20 76.64 -29.41
CA ILE A 178 -36.80 75.30 -29.36
C ILE A 178 -36.00 74.27 -30.09
N ILE A 179 -35.39 74.62 -31.21
CA ILE A 179 -34.53 73.68 -32.01
C ILE A 179 -33.22 73.38 -31.28
N VAL A 180 -32.63 74.40 -30.64
CA VAL A 180 -31.40 74.20 -29.84
C VAL A 180 -31.66 73.36 -28.61
N LEU A 181 -32.82 73.58 -27.93
CA LEU A 181 -33.21 72.76 -26.79
C LEU A 181 -33.48 71.29 -27.19
N ALA A 182 -34.16 71.09 -28.31
CA ALA A 182 -34.42 69.74 -28.83
C ALA A 182 -33.18 69.06 -29.25
N ALA A 183 -32.21 69.77 -29.91
CA ALA A 183 -30.89 69.18 -30.26
C ALA A 183 -30.06 68.86 -29.04
N LEU A 184 -30.16 69.63 -27.96
CA LEU A 184 -29.45 69.40 -26.69
C LEU A 184 -30.00 68.15 -25.96
N ILE A 185 -31.35 68.01 -25.90
CA ILE A 185 -32.03 66.84 -25.34
C ILE A 185 -31.66 65.58 -26.17
N LEU A 186 -31.70 65.65 -27.47
CA LEU A 186 -31.34 64.55 -28.37
C LEU A 186 -29.85 64.16 -28.21
N GLY A 187 -28.97 65.16 -28.09
CA GLY A 187 -27.53 64.97 -27.84
C GLY A 187 -27.28 64.23 -26.50
N ILE A 188 -27.96 64.67 -25.44
CA ILE A 188 -27.86 63.99 -24.12
C ILE A 188 -28.33 62.52 -24.20
N PHE A 189 -29.46 62.28 -24.92
CA PHE A 189 -29.98 60.92 -25.11
C PHE A 189 -29.02 60.04 -25.92
N ILE A 190 -28.48 60.55 -27.03
CA ILE A 190 -27.53 59.81 -27.87
C ILE A 190 -26.23 59.50 -27.10
N PHE A 191 -25.65 60.53 -26.41
CA PHE A 191 -24.44 60.34 -25.61
C PHE A 191 -24.69 59.44 -24.40
N GLY A 192 -25.81 59.56 -23.72
CA GLY A 192 -26.21 58.68 -22.63
C GLY A 192 -26.40 57.23 -23.07
N ALA A 193 -27.07 57.02 -24.19
CA ALA A 193 -27.23 55.68 -24.79
C ALA A 193 -25.90 55.13 -25.27
N MET A 194 -25.05 55.95 -25.87
CA MET A 194 -23.70 55.53 -26.32
C MET A 194 -22.77 55.24 -25.14
N ALA A 195 -22.82 55.99 -24.04
CA ALA A 195 -22.05 55.73 -22.84
C ALA A 195 -22.50 54.42 -22.16
N ILE A 196 -23.84 54.16 -22.09
CA ILE A 196 -24.39 52.90 -21.60
C ILE A 196 -24.01 51.73 -22.51
N PHE A 197 -24.11 51.94 -23.84
CA PHE A 197 -23.73 50.95 -24.83
C PHE A 197 -22.24 50.62 -24.75
N ILE A 198 -21.34 51.59 -24.71
CA ILE A 198 -19.89 51.43 -24.58
C ILE A 198 -19.56 50.76 -23.24
N SER A 199 -20.18 51.18 -22.12
CA SER A 199 -19.97 50.56 -20.81
C SER A 199 -20.52 49.13 -20.72
N GLY A 200 -21.63 48.86 -21.42
CA GLY A 200 -22.22 47.52 -21.53
C GLY A 200 -21.41 46.61 -22.49
N PHE A 201 -20.94 47.20 -23.59
CA PHE A 201 -20.13 46.48 -24.59
C PHE A 201 -18.74 46.15 -24.05
N THR A 202 -18.07 47.07 -23.36
CA THR A 202 -16.78 46.79 -22.68
C THR A 202 -16.92 45.77 -21.52
N ARG A 203 -18.09 45.70 -20.88
CA ARG A 203 -18.38 44.64 -19.88
C ARG A 203 -18.73 43.28 -20.49
N ARG A 204 -19.37 43.22 -21.68
CA ARG A 204 -19.77 41.97 -22.34
C ARG A 204 -18.75 41.41 -23.32
N VAL A 205 -18.08 42.25 -24.03
CA VAL A 205 -17.03 41.91 -24.98
C VAL A 205 -15.70 42.17 -24.31
N GLY A 206 -15.44 41.70 -23.12
CA GLY A 206 -14.13 41.88 -22.51
C GLY A 206 -13.02 41.76 -23.59
N LEU A 207 -12.62 42.90 -24.18
CA LEU A 207 -11.58 42.93 -25.18
C LEU A 207 -10.32 42.43 -24.50
N PRO A 208 -9.89 41.21 -24.81
CA PRO A 208 -8.63 40.68 -24.28
C PRO A 208 -7.54 41.57 -24.84
N GLY A 209 -6.87 42.32 -23.99
CA GLY A 209 -5.76 43.19 -24.42
C GLY A 209 -5.75 44.61 -23.87
N MET A 210 -6.86 45.14 -23.28
CA MET A 210 -6.87 46.52 -22.73
C MET A 210 -6.70 46.61 -21.20
N THR A 211 -6.63 45.52 -20.49
CA THR A 211 -6.22 45.50 -19.08
C THR A 211 -5.07 44.51 -18.92
N GLU A 212 -3.84 45.00 -19.06
CA GLU A 212 -2.69 44.25 -18.54
C GLU A 212 -2.89 44.07 -17.03
N THR A 213 -3.47 42.94 -16.65
CA THR A 213 -3.62 42.59 -15.23
C THR A 213 -2.24 42.19 -14.72
N ASN A 214 -1.54 43.13 -14.07
CA ASN A 214 -0.34 42.84 -13.28
C ASN A 214 -0.68 42.00 -12.00
N GLU A 215 -1.81 41.31 -12.03
CA GLU A 215 -2.25 40.50 -10.90
C GLU A 215 -1.38 39.23 -10.79
N PRO A 216 -0.73 38.99 -9.64
CA PRO A 216 0.06 37.78 -9.47
C PRO A 216 -0.86 36.56 -9.33
N LYS A 217 -0.35 35.39 -9.69
CA LYS A 217 -1.01 34.10 -9.43
C LYS A 217 -0.44 33.47 -8.16
N LEU A 218 -1.29 33.12 -7.21
CA LEU A 218 -0.93 32.31 -6.03
C LEU A 218 -0.94 30.84 -6.46
N ILE A 219 0.23 30.19 -6.47
CA ILE A 219 0.40 28.79 -6.92
C ILE A 219 0.58 27.80 -5.77
N VAL A 220 1.02 28.27 -4.59
CA VAL A 220 1.05 27.51 -3.33
C VAL A 220 0.44 28.37 -2.24
N ASP A 221 -0.60 27.86 -1.61
CA ASP A 221 -1.38 28.52 -0.56
C ASP A 221 -1.42 27.60 0.67
N ASN A 222 -0.75 27.99 1.74
CA ASN A 222 -0.68 27.25 2.99
C ASN A 222 -1.62 27.82 4.07
N THR A 223 -2.57 28.68 3.70
CA THR A 223 -3.54 29.28 4.61
C THR A 223 -4.33 28.19 5.35
N GLY A 224 -4.44 28.32 6.67
CA GLY A 224 -5.20 27.40 7.54
C GLY A 224 -4.45 26.13 7.95
N LEU A 225 -3.22 25.90 7.47
CA LEU A 225 -2.42 24.77 7.91
C LEU A 225 -1.85 25.03 9.31
N THR A 226 -2.08 24.07 10.21
CA THR A 226 -1.53 24.09 11.59
C THR A 226 -0.22 23.32 11.73
N HIS A 227 0.16 22.57 10.70
CA HIS A 227 1.39 21.78 10.58
C HIS A 227 1.88 21.81 9.14
N ALA A 228 3.09 21.29 8.91
CA ALA A 228 3.67 21.28 7.57
C ALA A 228 2.83 20.45 6.58
N PRO A 229 2.81 20.81 5.28
CA PRO A 229 2.05 20.08 4.28
C PRO A 229 2.58 18.66 4.09
N PHE A 230 1.66 17.72 3.96
CA PHE A 230 1.90 16.37 3.47
C PHE A 230 1.39 16.26 2.04
N VAL A 231 2.28 16.02 1.09
CA VAL A 231 1.92 15.88 -0.32
C VAL A 231 2.23 14.47 -0.79
N ASP A 232 1.19 13.73 -1.12
CA ASP A 232 1.32 12.41 -1.75
C ASP A 232 1.47 12.58 -3.26
N ALA A 233 2.63 12.20 -3.78
CA ALA A 233 2.97 12.26 -5.18
C ALA A 233 3.13 10.87 -5.83
N THR A 234 2.57 9.84 -5.19
CA THR A 234 2.59 8.46 -5.69
C THR A 234 1.94 8.39 -7.09
N GLY A 235 2.65 7.82 -8.05
CA GLY A 235 2.17 7.68 -9.43
C GLY A 235 2.07 8.98 -10.24
N ASN A 236 2.58 10.10 -9.73
CA ASN A 236 2.58 11.36 -10.46
C ASN A 236 3.52 11.32 -11.67
N LYS A 237 3.04 11.82 -12.81
CA LYS A 237 3.88 12.10 -13.98
C LYS A 237 4.71 13.38 -13.75
N ALA A 238 5.74 13.59 -14.57
CA ALA A 238 6.68 14.72 -14.46
C ALA A 238 5.98 16.09 -14.29
N GLY A 239 4.97 16.40 -15.10
CA GLY A 239 4.23 17.66 -14.99
C GLY A 239 3.48 17.84 -13.67
N ALA A 240 2.89 16.77 -13.11
CA ALA A 240 2.24 16.82 -11.79
C ALA A 240 3.26 16.88 -10.64
N LEU A 241 4.46 16.29 -10.84
CA LEU A 241 5.53 16.27 -9.85
C LEU A 241 6.30 17.59 -9.79
N PHE A 242 6.73 18.10 -10.95
CA PHE A 242 7.60 19.28 -11.06
C PHE A 242 6.88 20.56 -11.49
N GLY A 243 5.58 20.49 -11.75
CA GLY A 243 4.77 21.58 -12.27
C GLY A 243 4.78 21.66 -13.79
N ASP A 244 3.85 22.45 -14.31
CA ASP A 244 3.65 22.62 -15.74
C ASP A 244 3.17 24.03 -16.05
N VAL A 245 3.27 24.45 -17.30
CA VAL A 245 2.65 25.67 -17.80
C VAL A 245 1.56 25.29 -18.79
N ARG A 246 0.30 25.52 -18.41
CA ARG A 246 -0.86 25.14 -19.24
C ARG A 246 -0.73 25.70 -20.66
N HIS A 247 -1.01 24.86 -21.64
CA HIS A 247 -1.09 25.30 -23.03
C HIS A 247 -2.33 26.21 -23.22
N ASP A 248 -2.13 27.34 -23.91
CA ASP A 248 -3.25 28.22 -24.30
C ASP A 248 -3.53 28.03 -25.80
N PRO A 249 -4.67 27.46 -26.19
CA PRO A 249 -5.00 27.25 -27.60
C PRO A 249 -5.20 28.55 -28.38
N LEU A 250 -5.38 29.69 -27.72
CA LEU A 250 -5.56 31.02 -28.33
C LEU A 250 -4.23 31.79 -28.51
N GLN A 251 -3.09 31.16 -28.34
CA GLN A 251 -1.76 31.81 -28.39
C GLN A 251 -1.38 32.36 -29.76
N SER A 252 -2.16 32.07 -30.83
CA SER A 252 -1.98 32.65 -32.16
C SER A 252 -2.63 34.03 -32.24
N GLY A 253 -1.82 35.10 -32.16
CA GLY A 253 -2.26 36.46 -32.44
C GLY A 253 -2.23 37.48 -31.30
N GLY A 254 -1.54 37.19 -30.17
CA GLY A 254 -1.33 38.18 -29.09
C GLY A 254 -2.50 38.34 -28.11
N LEU A 255 -3.54 37.51 -28.19
CA LEU A 255 -4.74 37.54 -27.34
C LEU A 255 -4.76 36.44 -26.28
N GLY A 256 -3.65 35.71 -26.09
CA GLY A 256 -3.57 34.56 -25.16
C GLY A 256 -3.43 34.97 -23.70
N THR A 257 -3.72 34.01 -22.80
CA THR A 257 -3.51 34.18 -21.36
C THR A 257 -2.03 34.37 -21.04
N PRO A 258 -1.63 35.44 -20.31
CA PRO A 258 -0.23 35.68 -19.94
C PRO A 258 0.45 34.48 -19.30
N ALA A 259 1.73 34.24 -19.58
CA ALA A 259 2.46 33.06 -19.13
C ALA A 259 2.42 32.87 -17.62
N HIS A 260 2.55 33.91 -16.80
CA HIS A 260 2.51 33.84 -15.35
C HIS A 260 1.16 33.31 -14.79
N LEU A 261 0.05 33.53 -15.49
CA LEU A 261 -1.27 33.01 -15.10
C LEU A 261 -1.48 31.55 -15.49
N ARG A 262 -0.65 31.00 -16.39
CA ARG A 262 -0.73 29.60 -16.85
C ARG A 262 0.13 28.65 -16.03
N VAL A 263 1.04 29.17 -15.20
CA VAL A 263 1.95 28.37 -14.34
C VAL A 263 1.13 27.57 -13.32
N GLU A 264 1.39 26.27 -13.22
CA GLU A 264 0.81 25.36 -12.21
C GLU A 264 1.92 24.73 -11.36
N SER A 265 1.77 24.78 -10.04
CA SER A 265 2.75 24.20 -9.13
C SER A 265 2.69 22.67 -9.13
N GLY A 266 3.87 22.04 -9.18
CA GLY A 266 4.00 20.60 -8.97
C GLY A 266 4.00 20.19 -7.49
N ALA A 267 3.99 18.89 -7.26
CA ALA A 267 4.02 18.31 -5.90
C ALA A 267 5.26 18.77 -5.10
N VAL A 268 6.44 18.91 -5.75
CA VAL A 268 7.67 19.40 -5.10
C VAL A 268 7.53 20.80 -4.52
N HIS A 269 6.78 21.69 -5.20
CA HIS A 269 6.53 23.06 -4.74
C HIS A 269 5.46 23.11 -3.64
N LYS A 270 4.39 22.31 -3.78
CA LYS A 270 3.34 22.18 -2.76
C LYS A 270 3.88 21.59 -1.46
N ALA A 271 4.90 20.71 -1.55
CA ALA A 271 5.56 20.12 -0.39
C ALA A 271 6.63 21.03 0.23
N ASN A 272 6.84 22.27 -0.27
CA ASN A 272 7.84 23.18 0.26
C ASN A 272 7.67 23.36 1.78
N LYS A 273 8.78 23.22 2.56
CA LYS A 273 8.84 23.20 4.02
C LYS A 273 8.12 22.02 4.70
N GLY A 274 7.51 21.11 3.92
CA GLY A 274 6.77 19.93 4.38
C GLY A 274 7.39 18.60 3.97
N VAL A 275 6.52 17.62 3.76
CA VAL A 275 6.87 16.24 3.39
C VAL A 275 6.31 15.92 2.00
N LEU A 276 7.20 15.50 1.11
CA LEU A 276 6.87 14.87 -0.15
C LEU A 276 6.91 13.35 0.02
N TYR A 277 5.77 12.69 -0.11
CA TYR A 277 5.65 11.25 -0.03
C TYR A 277 5.52 10.63 -1.41
N ILE A 278 6.29 9.57 -1.68
CA ILE A 278 6.20 8.80 -2.93
C ILE A 278 6.26 7.32 -2.56
N ASP A 279 5.13 6.61 -2.69
CA ASP A 279 5.12 5.14 -2.62
C ASP A 279 5.52 4.55 -3.96
N GLU A 280 6.02 3.30 -3.94
CA GLU A 280 6.51 2.63 -5.14
C GLU A 280 7.49 3.50 -5.93
N ILE A 281 8.51 4.03 -5.25
CA ILE A 281 9.48 4.98 -5.83
C ILE A 281 10.09 4.50 -7.16
N SER A 282 10.12 3.18 -7.39
CA SER A 282 10.55 2.55 -8.63
C SER A 282 9.61 2.79 -9.81
N SER A 283 8.36 3.21 -9.57
CA SER A 283 7.38 3.54 -10.61
C SER A 283 7.69 4.86 -11.33
N LEU A 284 8.49 5.75 -10.71
CA LEU A 284 9.00 6.94 -11.37
C LEU A 284 10.04 6.58 -12.41
N ASP A 285 9.91 7.18 -13.59
CA ASP A 285 10.91 7.01 -14.63
C ASP A 285 12.30 7.56 -14.20
N PRO A 286 13.41 7.04 -14.75
CA PRO A 286 14.77 7.41 -14.33
C PRO A 286 15.06 8.91 -14.46
N ARG A 287 14.48 9.60 -15.44
CA ARG A 287 14.65 11.05 -15.64
C ARG A 287 13.97 11.82 -14.51
N SER A 288 12.74 11.48 -14.17
CA SER A 288 12.03 12.08 -13.03
C SER A 288 12.76 11.85 -11.71
N GLN A 289 13.39 10.67 -11.52
CA GLN A 289 14.22 10.43 -10.32
C GLN A 289 15.47 11.34 -10.27
N GLN A 290 16.09 11.65 -11.42
CA GLN A 290 17.21 12.59 -11.49
C GLN A 290 16.77 14.04 -11.26
N GLU A 291 15.66 14.46 -11.83
CA GLU A 291 15.07 15.79 -11.61
C GLU A 291 14.68 15.99 -10.14
N LEU A 292 14.11 14.94 -9.50
CA LEU A 292 13.81 14.94 -8.07
C LEU A 292 15.09 15.11 -7.22
N LEU A 293 16.17 14.44 -7.60
CA LEU A 293 17.47 14.59 -6.95
C LEU A 293 17.98 16.04 -7.04
N THR A 294 17.84 16.69 -8.22
CA THR A 294 18.21 18.09 -8.43
C THR A 294 17.37 19.01 -7.54
N ALA A 295 16.05 18.83 -7.51
CA ALA A 295 15.16 19.62 -6.65
C ALA A 295 15.51 19.49 -5.16
N MET A 296 15.85 18.28 -4.71
CA MET A 296 16.31 18.03 -3.34
C MET A 296 17.66 18.69 -3.00
N GLN A 297 18.55 18.81 -3.96
CA GLN A 297 19.89 19.38 -3.74
C GLN A 297 19.85 20.91 -3.73
N GLU A 298 19.20 21.49 -4.74
CA GLU A 298 19.13 22.94 -4.94
C GLU A 298 18.07 23.60 -4.05
N LYS A 299 17.11 22.81 -3.49
CA LYS A 299 15.95 23.30 -2.73
C LYS A 299 15.09 24.31 -3.50
N LYS A 300 15.27 24.38 -4.79
CA LYS A 300 14.55 25.20 -5.75
C LYS A 300 14.43 24.43 -7.06
N TYR A 301 13.31 24.56 -7.74
CA TYR A 301 13.13 23.93 -9.05
C TYR A 301 12.28 24.81 -9.96
N PRO A 302 12.68 25.07 -11.22
CA PRO A 302 11.89 25.89 -12.15
C PRO A 302 10.69 25.11 -12.66
N ILE A 303 9.55 25.79 -12.87
CA ILE A 303 8.37 25.22 -13.51
C ILE A 303 8.51 25.46 -15.00
N THR A 304 8.49 24.40 -15.81
CA THR A 304 8.70 24.44 -17.24
C THR A 304 7.52 23.81 -17.96
N GLY A 305 7.05 24.42 -19.05
CA GLY A 305 6.02 23.84 -19.91
C GLY A 305 6.50 22.51 -20.50
N GLN A 306 5.72 21.45 -20.32
CA GLN A 306 6.08 20.10 -20.73
C GLN A 306 5.44 19.67 -22.06
N SER A 307 4.70 20.55 -22.74
CA SER A 307 4.03 20.21 -24.00
C SER A 307 5.03 20.18 -25.16
N GLU A 308 5.33 18.99 -25.65
CA GLU A 308 6.13 18.78 -26.86
C GLU A 308 5.42 19.25 -28.14
N MET A 309 4.10 19.50 -28.08
CA MET A 309 3.28 19.94 -29.23
C MET A 309 3.22 21.46 -29.41
N SER A 310 3.91 22.25 -28.57
CA SER A 310 3.93 23.68 -28.65
C SER A 310 5.05 24.15 -29.58
N SER A 311 4.72 24.68 -30.75
CA SER A 311 5.64 25.35 -31.65
C SER A 311 6.03 26.77 -31.17
N GLY A 312 5.65 27.16 -29.94
CA GLY A 312 5.95 28.46 -29.33
C GLY A 312 7.16 28.42 -28.41
N ALA A 313 7.59 29.59 -27.92
CA ALA A 313 8.71 29.74 -27.00
C ALA A 313 8.43 28.93 -25.68
N LEU A 314 9.44 28.20 -25.26
CA LEU A 314 9.39 27.44 -24.01
C LEU A 314 9.29 28.40 -22.82
N VAL A 315 8.16 28.33 -22.08
CA VAL A 315 7.99 29.10 -20.84
C VAL A 315 8.69 28.36 -19.71
N LYS A 316 9.59 29.03 -19.01
CA LYS A 316 10.32 28.53 -17.86
C LYS A 316 10.37 29.61 -16.78
N THR A 317 9.85 29.33 -15.60
CA THR A 317 9.87 30.28 -14.48
C THR A 317 11.27 30.43 -13.89
N GLU A 318 11.47 31.49 -13.10
CA GLU A 318 12.55 31.48 -12.13
C GLU A 318 12.41 30.26 -11.23
N PRO A 319 13.54 29.73 -10.62
CA PRO A 319 13.49 28.59 -9.73
C PRO A 319 12.58 28.85 -8.52
N ALA A 320 11.48 28.11 -8.44
CA ALA A 320 10.53 28.18 -7.32
C ALA A 320 11.03 27.34 -6.11
N PRO A 321 10.77 27.77 -4.86
CA PRO A 321 11.17 27.03 -3.66
C PRO A 321 10.62 25.59 -3.66
N SER A 322 11.47 24.62 -3.29
CA SER A 322 11.16 23.20 -3.17
C SER A 322 11.97 22.53 -2.05
N ASP A 323 12.05 23.18 -0.87
CA ASP A 323 12.75 22.67 0.31
C ASP A 323 11.85 21.69 1.09
N PHE A 324 11.66 20.51 0.56
CA PHE A 324 10.84 19.44 1.14
C PHE A 324 11.72 18.35 1.77
N ILE A 325 11.11 17.53 2.63
CA ILE A 325 11.68 16.27 3.10
C ILE A 325 11.08 15.15 2.26
N LEU A 326 11.91 14.40 1.55
CA LEU A 326 11.46 13.24 0.81
C LEU A 326 11.26 12.05 1.76
N VAL A 327 10.06 11.48 1.78
CA VAL A 327 9.76 10.16 2.33
C VAL A 327 9.41 9.25 1.16
N ALA A 328 10.41 8.52 0.69
CA ALA A 328 10.23 7.51 -0.35
C ALA A 328 9.83 6.18 0.31
N ALA A 329 8.92 5.45 -0.32
CA ALA A 329 8.48 4.15 0.15
C ALA A 329 8.48 3.13 -0.98
N GLY A 330 8.55 1.84 -0.61
CA GLY A 330 8.50 0.74 -1.57
C GLY A 330 8.63 -0.62 -0.87
N ASN A 331 8.74 -1.65 -1.68
CA ASN A 331 9.08 -3.00 -1.27
C ASN A 331 10.58 -3.30 -1.55
N LEU A 332 11.03 -4.50 -1.22
CA LEU A 332 12.44 -4.87 -1.42
C LEU A 332 12.85 -4.91 -2.90
N GLN A 333 11.92 -5.23 -3.80
CA GLN A 333 12.17 -5.27 -5.24
C GLN A 333 12.33 -3.85 -5.81
N ASP A 334 11.60 -2.87 -5.28
CA ASP A 334 11.69 -1.47 -5.71
C ASP A 334 13.10 -0.89 -5.53
N ILE A 335 13.84 -1.36 -4.52
CA ILE A 335 15.23 -0.93 -4.29
C ILE A 335 16.11 -1.24 -5.50
N GLN A 336 15.88 -2.36 -6.18
CA GLN A 336 16.69 -2.79 -7.33
C GLN A 336 16.46 -1.91 -8.56
N HIS A 337 15.29 -1.32 -8.68
CA HIS A 337 14.89 -0.46 -9.81
C HIS A 337 15.03 1.04 -9.52
N MET A 338 15.39 1.40 -8.29
CA MET A 338 15.63 2.79 -7.90
C MET A 338 16.94 3.31 -8.50
N HIS A 339 16.92 4.58 -8.96
CA HIS A 339 18.13 5.21 -9.52
C HIS A 339 19.25 5.27 -8.46
N PRO A 340 20.45 4.76 -8.76
CA PRO A 340 21.53 4.63 -7.78
C PRO A 340 21.93 5.94 -7.09
N ALA A 341 21.94 7.06 -7.84
CA ALA A 341 22.31 8.37 -7.29
C ALA A 341 21.25 8.87 -6.28
N LEU A 342 19.94 8.67 -6.55
CA LEU A 342 18.87 9.04 -5.62
C LEU A 342 18.97 8.22 -4.33
N ARG A 343 19.16 6.91 -4.45
CA ARG A 343 19.35 6.03 -3.28
C ARG A 343 20.59 6.42 -2.48
N SER A 344 21.73 6.65 -3.14
CA SER A 344 22.96 7.09 -2.48
C SER A 344 22.76 8.39 -1.72
N ARG A 345 22.00 9.34 -2.28
CA ARG A 345 21.69 10.62 -1.64
C ARG A 345 20.83 10.44 -0.38
N ILE A 346 19.77 9.62 -0.46
CA ILE A 346 18.94 9.33 0.72
C ILE A 346 19.79 8.64 1.79
N ARG A 347 20.57 7.62 1.43
CA ARG A 347 21.43 6.88 2.35
C ARG A 347 22.52 7.74 3.00
N GLY A 348 23.13 8.67 2.27
CA GLY A 348 24.21 9.52 2.76
C GLY A 348 23.74 10.66 3.66
N TYR A 349 22.51 11.17 3.47
CA TYR A 349 22.00 12.35 4.16
C TYR A 349 20.67 12.11 4.89
N GLY A 350 20.23 10.86 5.01
CA GLY A 350 18.96 10.50 5.59
C GLY A 350 19.00 9.13 6.24
N TYR A 351 17.87 8.43 6.23
CA TYR A 351 17.70 7.14 6.87
C TYR A 351 17.04 6.15 5.92
N GLU A 352 17.56 4.91 5.87
CA GLU A 352 16.87 3.75 5.29
C GLU A 352 16.25 2.95 6.45
N VAL A 353 14.96 2.65 6.37
CA VAL A 353 14.20 1.97 7.44
C VAL A 353 13.50 0.76 6.85
N TYR A 354 13.80 -0.41 7.39
CA TYR A 354 13.03 -1.61 7.09
C TYR A 354 11.84 -1.72 8.04
N MET A 355 10.64 -1.83 7.48
CA MET A 355 9.39 -1.96 8.22
C MET A 355 9.14 -3.43 8.57
N GLU A 356 8.94 -3.73 9.83
CA GLU A 356 8.63 -5.06 10.31
C GLU A 356 7.27 -5.55 9.78
N SER A 357 7.22 -6.79 9.31
CA SER A 357 5.97 -7.44 8.88
C SER A 357 5.25 -8.16 10.02
N SER A 358 5.92 -8.38 11.14
CA SER A 358 5.34 -9.05 12.32
C SER A 358 6.06 -8.67 13.60
N VAL A 359 5.35 -8.76 14.74
CA VAL A 359 5.91 -8.53 16.09
C VAL A 359 5.70 -9.75 16.99
N PRO A 360 6.52 -9.93 18.04
CA PRO A 360 6.31 -11.00 19.03
C PRO A 360 4.93 -10.88 19.69
N ASP A 361 4.30 -12.03 19.99
CA ASP A 361 3.03 -12.10 20.72
C ASP A 361 3.27 -11.89 22.22
N THR A 362 3.33 -10.62 22.64
CA THR A 362 3.52 -10.19 24.02
C THR A 362 2.28 -9.46 24.54
N LYS A 363 2.15 -9.36 25.87
CA LYS A 363 1.05 -8.62 26.50
C LYS A 363 0.96 -7.18 25.96
N LYS A 364 2.10 -6.46 25.89
CA LYS A 364 2.18 -5.09 25.36
C LYS A 364 1.67 -5.01 23.92
N ASN A 365 2.13 -5.91 23.06
CA ASN A 365 1.73 -5.88 21.65
C ASN A 365 0.25 -6.23 21.48
N ARG A 366 -0.32 -7.14 22.31
CA ARG A 366 -1.78 -7.41 22.33
C ARG A 366 -2.59 -6.19 22.76
N GLU A 367 -2.12 -5.42 23.74
CA GLU A 367 -2.74 -4.13 24.13
C GLU A 367 -2.67 -3.11 22.98
N GLU A 368 -1.55 -3.06 22.25
CA GLU A 368 -1.43 -2.22 21.05
C GLU A 368 -2.38 -2.67 19.92
N PHE A 369 -2.59 -3.96 19.72
CA PHE A 369 -3.58 -4.47 18.78
C PHE A 369 -5.03 -4.15 19.20
N ALA A 370 -5.36 -4.23 20.49
CA ALA A 370 -6.65 -3.78 20.98
C ALA A 370 -6.87 -2.28 20.69
N ARG A 371 -5.81 -1.45 20.87
CA ARG A 371 -5.82 -0.04 20.49
C ARG A 371 -6.03 0.14 18.99
N PHE A 372 -5.38 -0.67 18.14
CA PHE A 372 -5.60 -0.65 16.69
C PHE A 372 -7.07 -0.90 16.33
N ILE A 373 -7.71 -1.90 16.96
CA ILE A 373 -9.14 -2.18 16.73
C ILE A 373 -9.98 -0.95 17.11
N ALA A 374 -9.70 -0.33 18.27
CA ALA A 374 -10.39 0.90 18.69
C ALA A 374 -10.16 2.08 17.72
N GLN A 375 -8.95 2.20 17.14
CA GLN A 375 -8.63 3.21 16.12
C GLN A 375 -9.45 3.00 14.85
N GLU A 376 -9.56 1.77 14.35
CA GLU A 376 -10.35 1.45 13.15
C GLU A 376 -11.85 1.69 13.38
N VAL A 377 -12.38 1.35 14.56
CA VAL A 377 -13.77 1.65 14.95
C VAL A 377 -14.02 3.16 14.98
N LYS A 378 -13.13 3.93 15.62
CA LYS A 378 -13.24 5.40 15.69
C LYS A 378 -13.11 6.06 14.32
N LYS A 379 -12.23 5.55 13.47
CA LYS A 379 -12.00 6.07 12.11
C LYS A 379 -13.20 5.85 11.19
N ASP A 380 -13.85 4.69 11.27
CA ASP A 380 -15.06 4.40 10.51
C ASP A 380 -16.27 5.21 11.00
N GLY A 381 -16.43 5.31 12.32
CA GLY A 381 -17.47 6.12 12.99
C GLY A 381 -18.89 5.55 12.90
N ARG A 382 -19.15 4.48 12.15
CA ARG A 382 -20.46 3.85 11.95
C ARG A 382 -20.57 2.49 12.61
N ILE A 383 -19.48 1.72 12.63
CA ILE A 383 -19.47 0.37 13.17
C ILE A 383 -19.54 0.38 14.70
N PRO A 384 -20.28 -0.58 15.31
CA PRO A 384 -20.36 -0.69 16.76
C PRO A 384 -19.03 -1.06 17.41
N PRO A 385 -18.87 -0.78 18.73
CA PRO A 385 -17.69 -1.19 19.47
C PRO A 385 -17.59 -2.71 19.57
N PHE A 386 -16.36 -3.21 19.69
CA PHE A 386 -16.04 -4.62 19.80
C PHE A 386 -15.95 -5.02 21.26
N ASP A 387 -16.53 -6.17 21.64
CA ASP A 387 -16.34 -6.76 22.94
C ASP A 387 -14.96 -7.44 23.06
N LYS A 388 -14.62 -7.83 24.28
CA LYS A 388 -13.34 -8.46 24.61
C LYS A 388 -13.09 -9.76 23.83
N GLU A 389 -14.12 -10.58 23.61
CA GLU A 389 -13.99 -11.84 22.88
C GLU A 389 -13.78 -11.61 21.39
N ALA A 390 -14.44 -10.59 20.82
CA ALA A 390 -14.24 -10.18 19.44
C ALA A 390 -12.82 -9.63 19.21
N MET A 391 -12.33 -8.77 20.10
CA MET A 391 -10.94 -8.28 20.04
C MET A 391 -9.94 -9.43 20.12
N TYR A 392 -10.15 -10.38 21.02
CA TYR A 392 -9.31 -11.57 21.11
C TYR A 392 -9.30 -12.37 19.79
N MET A 393 -10.46 -12.56 19.17
CA MET A 393 -10.55 -13.28 17.88
C MET A 393 -9.79 -12.57 16.76
N ILE A 394 -9.77 -11.23 16.73
CA ILE A 394 -8.99 -10.47 15.75
C ILE A 394 -7.49 -10.63 16.02
N ILE A 395 -7.06 -10.63 17.27
CA ILE A 395 -5.66 -10.87 17.65
C ILE A 395 -5.22 -12.30 17.28
N GLU A 396 -6.07 -13.30 17.50
CA GLU A 396 -5.78 -14.67 17.04
C GLU A 396 -5.73 -14.77 15.51
N GLU A 397 -6.54 -14.00 14.81
CA GLU A 397 -6.44 -13.91 13.35
C GLU A 397 -5.14 -13.20 12.91
N ALA A 398 -4.69 -12.16 13.62
CA ALA A 398 -3.37 -11.55 13.38
C ALA A 398 -2.23 -12.55 13.57
N LYS A 399 -2.35 -13.42 14.58
CA LYS A 399 -1.42 -14.52 14.82
C LYS A 399 -1.47 -15.55 13.70
N ARG A 400 -2.66 -15.98 13.28
CA ARG A 400 -2.83 -16.92 12.17
C ARG A 400 -2.21 -16.40 10.88
N ARG A 401 -2.40 -15.11 10.58
CA ARG A 401 -1.84 -14.46 9.38
C ARG A 401 -0.33 -14.27 9.44
N SER A 402 0.27 -14.20 10.63
CA SER A 402 1.73 -14.15 10.75
C SER A 402 2.42 -15.45 10.32
N GLY A 403 1.68 -16.57 10.26
CA GLY A 403 2.22 -17.91 9.98
C GLY A 403 3.15 -18.45 11.07
N ARG A 404 3.26 -17.78 12.23
CA ARG A 404 4.15 -18.17 13.35
C ARG A 404 3.38 -18.08 14.67
N LYS A 405 3.51 -19.11 15.50
CA LYS A 405 2.77 -19.23 16.77
C LYS A 405 3.02 -18.08 17.75
N ASP A 406 4.22 -17.51 17.76
CA ASP A 406 4.65 -16.52 18.73
C ASP A 406 4.75 -15.10 18.14
N ARG A 407 4.11 -14.85 16.99
CA ARG A 407 4.14 -13.54 16.33
C ARG A 407 2.75 -13.11 15.89
N LEU A 408 2.55 -11.79 15.81
CA LEU A 408 1.36 -11.12 15.27
C LEU A 408 1.75 -10.39 13.99
N THR A 409 0.94 -10.46 12.95
CA THR A 409 1.21 -9.73 11.69
C THR A 409 1.04 -8.22 11.88
N LEU A 410 1.89 -7.44 11.24
CA LEU A 410 1.77 -5.98 11.13
C LEU A 410 1.20 -5.52 9.78
N ILE A 411 0.72 -6.44 8.95
CA ILE A 411 -0.05 -6.09 7.75
C ILE A 411 -1.47 -5.72 8.20
N LEU A 412 -1.58 -4.53 8.77
CA LEU A 412 -2.78 -4.06 9.46
C LEU A 412 -3.93 -3.73 8.50
N ARG A 413 -3.65 -3.44 7.22
CA ARG A 413 -4.67 -3.17 6.19
C ARG A 413 -5.70 -4.29 6.10
N ASP A 414 -5.25 -5.53 6.08
CA ASP A 414 -6.10 -6.70 5.93
C ASP A 414 -6.92 -7.01 7.19
N LEU A 415 -6.32 -6.73 8.36
CA LEU A 415 -7.05 -6.83 9.64
C LEU A 415 -8.12 -5.74 9.76
N GLY A 416 -7.82 -4.52 9.29
CA GLY A 416 -8.82 -3.44 9.20
C GLY A 416 -10.01 -3.83 8.32
N GLY A 417 -9.76 -4.54 7.20
CA GLY A 417 -10.83 -5.12 6.37
C GLY A 417 -11.74 -6.08 7.15
N LEU A 418 -11.14 -6.97 7.95
CA LEU A 418 -11.90 -7.90 8.80
C LEU A 418 -12.72 -7.18 9.89
N ILE A 419 -12.14 -6.13 10.50
CA ILE A 419 -12.82 -5.31 11.52
C ILE A 419 -14.05 -4.65 10.90
N ARG A 420 -13.92 -4.00 9.75
CA ARG A 420 -15.04 -3.36 9.06
C ARG A 420 -16.12 -4.36 8.68
N ALA A 421 -15.75 -5.50 8.08
CA ALA A 421 -16.72 -6.55 7.73
C ALA A 421 -17.47 -7.11 8.94
N ALA A 422 -16.82 -7.26 10.09
CA ALA A 422 -17.48 -7.70 11.33
C ALA A 422 -18.43 -6.62 11.87
N GLY A 423 -18.05 -5.34 11.76
CA GLY A 423 -18.89 -4.21 12.10
C GLY A 423 -20.14 -4.12 11.22
N ASP A 424 -20.00 -4.28 9.91
CA ASP A 424 -21.10 -4.27 8.94
C ASP A 424 -22.12 -5.39 9.26
N ILE A 425 -21.65 -6.61 9.55
CA ILE A 425 -22.51 -7.72 9.96
C ILE A 425 -23.27 -7.40 11.25
N ALA A 426 -22.64 -6.71 12.20
CA ALA A 426 -23.31 -6.32 13.44
C ALA A 426 -24.38 -5.25 13.18
N ILE A 427 -24.13 -4.28 12.28
CA ILE A 427 -25.12 -3.26 11.85
C ILE A 427 -26.31 -3.93 11.18
N GLU A 428 -26.10 -4.84 10.23
CA GLU A 428 -27.17 -5.60 9.56
C GLU A 428 -28.07 -6.31 10.56
N LYS A 429 -27.48 -6.88 11.63
CA LYS A 429 -28.21 -7.54 12.70
C LYS A 429 -28.74 -6.61 13.78
N LYS A 430 -28.57 -5.28 13.62
CA LYS A 430 -28.98 -4.25 14.60
C LYS A 430 -28.38 -4.48 16.00
N LYS A 431 -27.16 -5.00 16.07
CA LYS A 431 -26.43 -5.20 17.33
C LYS A 431 -25.70 -3.91 17.71
N SER A 432 -25.71 -3.58 19.00
CA SER A 432 -24.98 -2.44 19.56
C SER A 432 -23.49 -2.74 19.86
N ILE A 433 -23.09 -4.00 19.80
CA ILE A 433 -21.74 -4.48 20.11
C ILE A 433 -21.40 -5.62 19.16
N VAL A 434 -20.18 -5.60 18.61
CA VAL A 434 -19.63 -6.68 17.80
C VAL A 434 -19.10 -7.78 18.71
N THR A 435 -19.58 -9.01 18.52
CA THR A 435 -19.17 -10.17 19.32
C THR A 435 -18.33 -11.13 18.48
N LYS A 436 -17.78 -12.16 19.15
CA LYS A 436 -17.03 -13.25 18.51
C LYS A 436 -17.75 -13.84 17.28
N GLU A 437 -19.09 -13.95 17.33
CA GLU A 437 -19.87 -14.52 16.22
C GLU A 437 -19.73 -13.70 14.93
N GLU A 438 -19.82 -12.38 15.02
CA GLU A 438 -19.71 -11.49 13.86
C GLU A 438 -18.31 -11.58 13.27
N VAL A 439 -17.26 -11.61 14.09
CA VAL A 439 -15.87 -11.78 13.63
C VAL A 439 -15.67 -13.11 12.90
N LEU A 440 -16.24 -14.21 13.41
CA LEU A 440 -16.15 -15.52 12.74
C LEU A 440 -16.90 -15.52 11.40
N LYS A 441 -18.05 -14.87 11.31
CA LYS A 441 -18.81 -14.72 10.06
C LYS A 441 -18.05 -13.83 9.06
N ALA A 442 -17.51 -12.71 9.52
CA ALA A 442 -16.69 -11.81 8.73
C ALA A 442 -15.46 -12.52 8.15
N ARG A 443 -14.80 -13.38 8.91
CA ARG A 443 -13.66 -14.17 8.44
C ARG A 443 -14.02 -15.06 7.24
N ASN A 444 -15.24 -15.57 7.20
CA ASN A 444 -15.71 -16.39 6.09
C ASN A 444 -16.19 -15.55 4.89
N LEU A 445 -16.79 -14.39 5.14
CA LEU A 445 -17.29 -13.47 4.10
C LEU A 445 -16.16 -12.69 3.44
N ALA A 446 -15.22 -12.18 4.22
CA ALA A 446 -14.06 -11.41 3.74
C ALA A 446 -12.86 -12.30 3.38
N LYS A 447 -13.11 -13.48 2.78
CA LYS A 447 -12.04 -14.33 2.27
C LYS A 447 -11.34 -13.64 1.10
N PRO A 448 -9.99 -13.69 1.03
CA PRO A 448 -9.26 -13.27 -0.16
C PRO A 448 -9.74 -14.01 -1.40
N ILE A 449 -9.60 -13.39 -2.57
CA ILE A 449 -10.05 -13.98 -3.83
C ILE A 449 -9.33 -15.31 -4.11
N GLU A 450 -8.07 -15.43 -3.73
CA GLU A 450 -7.28 -16.66 -3.83
C GLU A 450 -7.93 -17.80 -3.03
N SER A 451 -8.42 -17.51 -1.83
CA SER A 451 -9.14 -18.51 -1.01
C SER A 451 -10.48 -18.92 -1.62
N GLN A 452 -11.17 -17.98 -2.29
CA GLN A 452 -12.43 -18.28 -2.97
C GLN A 452 -12.18 -19.17 -4.19
N ILE A 453 -11.17 -18.82 -5.01
CA ILE A 453 -10.76 -19.61 -6.18
C ILE A 453 -10.36 -21.03 -5.74
N VAL A 454 -9.51 -21.15 -4.71
CA VAL A 454 -9.07 -22.47 -4.19
C VAL A 454 -10.26 -23.29 -3.70
N SER A 455 -11.25 -22.66 -3.06
CA SER A 455 -12.43 -23.39 -2.59
C SER A 455 -13.23 -23.99 -3.76
N GLN A 456 -13.46 -23.20 -4.82
CA GLN A 456 -14.13 -23.69 -6.04
C GLN A 456 -13.30 -24.76 -6.74
N GLU A 457 -12.00 -24.56 -6.86
CA GLU A 457 -11.08 -25.51 -7.46
C GLU A 457 -11.03 -26.84 -6.69
N LEU A 458 -11.10 -26.79 -5.37
CA LEU A 458 -11.12 -27.98 -4.53
C LEU A 458 -12.39 -28.82 -4.78
N ASP A 459 -13.55 -28.17 -4.87
CA ASP A 459 -14.81 -28.85 -5.16
C ASP A 459 -14.78 -29.47 -6.55
N TYR A 460 -14.33 -28.73 -7.57
CA TYR A 460 -14.12 -29.24 -8.93
C TYR A 460 -13.19 -30.47 -8.95
N ARG A 461 -12.03 -30.40 -8.26
CA ARG A 461 -11.06 -31.51 -8.20
C ARG A 461 -11.58 -32.73 -7.46
N LYS A 462 -12.50 -32.56 -6.50
CA LYS A 462 -13.20 -33.66 -5.84
C LYS A 462 -14.18 -34.33 -6.78
N ASP A 463 -14.99 -33.55 -7.48
CA ASP A 463 -16.01 -34.06 -8.41
C ASP A 463 -15.39 -34.84 -9.56
N TYR A 464 -14.27 -34.37 -10.11
CA TYR A 464 -13.53 -35.04 -11.17
C TYR A 464 -12.49 -36.06 -10.69
N GLN A 465 -12.45 -36.38 -9.39
CA GLN A 465 -11.54 -37.36 -8.78
C GLN A 465 -10.06 -37.19 -9.16
N VAL A 466 -9.62 -35.95 -9.31
CA VAL A 466 -8.23 -35.62 -9.66
C VAL A 466 -7.25 -36.15 -8.63
N PHE A 467 -7.65 -36.15 -7.34
CA PHE A 467 -6.92 -36.79 -6.24
C PHE A 467 -7.81 -37.82 -5.54
N SER A 468 -7.18 -38.72 -4.82
CA SER A 468 -7.90 -39.74 -4.03
C SER A 468 -7.60 -39.52 -2.55
N THR A 469 -8.58 -39.78 -1.67
CA THR A 469 -8.44 -39.67 -0.21
C THR A 469 -8.36 -41.05 0.47
N HIS A 470 -8.37 -42.12 -0.31
CA HIS A 470 -8.34 -43.50 0.16
C HIS A 470 -7.68 -44.44 -0.85
N GLY A 471 -7.29 -45.62 -0.38
CA GLY A 471 -6.64 -46.63 -1.19
C GLY A 471 -5.13 -46.41 -1.36
N TYR A 472 -4.52 -47.27 -2.17
CA TYR A 472 -3.10 -47.31 -2.44
C TYR A 472 -2.84 -47.22 -3.96
N LYS A 473 -1.87 -46.37 -4.38
CA LYS A 473 -1.47 -46.25 -5.80
C LYS A 473 0.04 -46.15 -5.92
N VAL A 474 0.60 -46.84 -6.92
CA VAL A 474 2.04 -46.75 -7.23
C VAL A 474 2.30 -45.46 -7.98
N GLY A 475 3.42 -44.78 -7.64
CA GLY A 475 3.88 -43.58 -8.32
C GLY A 475 3.03 -42.33 -8.12
N LYS A 476 1.89 -42.37 -7.41
CA LYS A 476 1.01 -41.24 -7.20
C LYS A 476 0.99 -40.78 -5.74
N VAL A 477 1.13 -39.48 -5.50
CA VAL A 477 1.13 -38.84 -4.17
C VAL A 477 0.26 -37.59 -4.15
N ASN A 478 -0.25 -37.23 -2.99
CA ASN A 478 -0.94 -35.97 -2.74
C ASN A 478 0.02 -34.95 -2.11
N GLY A 479 0.63 -34.11 -2.95
CA GLY A 479 1.41 -32.96 -2.52
C GLY A 479 0.52 -31.81 -2.07
N LEU A 480 1.11 -30.81 -1.37
CA LEU A 480 0.44 -29.60 -0.92
C LEU A 480 1.20 -28.38 -1.44
N ALA A 481 0.47 -27.46 -2.05
CA ALA A 481 0.98 -26.19 -2.53
C ALA A 481 0.22 -25.01 -1.87
N VAL A 482 0.69 -23.79 -2.07
CA VAL A 482 -0.02 -22.57 -1.74
C VAL A 482 -0.22 -21.74 -3.00
N LEU A 483 -1.37 -21.13 -3.13
CA LEU A 483 -1.69 -20.14 -4.14
C LEU A 483 -1.61 -18.74 -3.52
N GLY A 484 -1.02 -17.76 -4.24
CA GLY A 484 -0.82 -16.39 -3.79
C GLY A 484 0.66 -16.03 -3.61
N SER A 485 0.98 -14.78 -3.89
CA SER A 485 2.35 -14.25 -3.86
C SER A 485 2.76 -13.66 -2.49
N SER A 486 1.82 -13.43 -1.59
CA SER A 486 2.10 -12.86 -0.27
C SER A 486 2.13 -13.94 0.82
N THR A 487 3.08 -13.82 1.72
CA THR A 487 3.28 -14.75 2.86
C THR A 487 2.09 -14.80 3.82
N THR A 488 1.17 -13.84 3.77
CA THR A 488 0.12 -13.64 4.77
C THR A 488 -1.28 -14.10 4.36
N LEU A 489 -1.56 -14.22 3.07
CA LEU A 489 -2.90 -14.56 2.55
C LEU A 489 -2.86 -15.71 1.53
N SER A 490 -1.86 -16.59 1.63
CA SER A 490 -1.77 -17.77 0.78
C SER A 490 -2.83 -18.80 1.15
N SER A 491 -3.52 -19.34 0.15
CA SER A 491 -4.46 -20.44 0.29
C SER A 491 -3.81 -21.75 -0.09
N GLY A 492 -3.97 -22.77 0.77
CA GLY A 492 -3.45 -24.10 0.51
C GLY A 492 -4.29 -24.87 -0.49
N MET A 493 -3.66 -25.70 -1.31
CA MET A 493 -4.32 -26.60 -2.24
C MET A 493 -3.64 -27.97 -2.30
N ILE A 494 -4.43 -29.01 -2.65
CA ILE A 494 -3.89 -30.33 -2.95
C ILE A 494 -3.40 -30.34 -4.38
N MET A 495 -2.20 -30.86 -4.55
CA MET A 495 -1.53 -30.98 -5.84
C MET A 495 -1.03 -32.41 -6.02
N PRO A 496 -1.75 -33.24 -6.77
CA PRO A 496 -1.32 -34.60 -7.06
C PRO A 496 -0.08 -34.60 -7.95
N ILE A 497 0.88 -35.45 -7.59
CA ILE A 497 2.12 -35.67 -8.34
C ILE A 497 2.17 -37.14 -8.73
N VAL A 498 2.48 -37.40 -9.99
CA VAL A 498 2.63 -38.75 -10.55
C VAL A 498 4.04 -38.90 -11.07
N ALA A 499 4.67 -40.01 -10.72
CA ALA A 499 5.95 -40.43 -11.29
C ALA A 499 5.79 -41.76 -12.03
N GLU A 500 6.41 -41.84 -13.20
CA GLU A 500 6.49 -43.05 -14.01
C GLU A 500 7.96 -43.30 -14.36
N VAL A 501 8.36 -44.55 -14.37
CA VAL A 501 9.75 -44.98 -14.63
C VAL A 501 9.73 -45.88 -15.86
N THR A 502 10.43 -45.46 -16.88
CA THR A 502 10.55 -46.20 -18.16
C THR A 502 12.02 -46.55 -18.43
N PRO A 503 12.31 -47.63 -19.21
CA PRO A 503 13.67 -47.90 -19.63
C PRO A 503 14.24 -46.70 -20.41
N ALA A 504 15.49 -46.31 -20.15
CA ALA A 504 16.15 -45.27 -20.91
C ALA A 504 16.47 -45.72 -22.35
N GLY A 505 16.44 -44.77 -23.28
CA GLY A 505 16.76 -45.06 -24.69
C GLY A 505 18.22 -45.48 -24.91
N SER A 506 19.13 -45.14 -23.99
CA SER A 506 20.50 -45.67 -23.92
C SER A 506 20.88 -45.98 -22.47
N ARG A 507 21.71 -47.02 -22.23
CA ARG A 507 22.14 -47.46 -20.88
C ARG A 507 22.99 -46.45 -20.11
N ALA A 508 23.40 -45.34 -20.73
CA ALA A 508 24.27 -44.33 -20.14
C ALA A 508 23.62 -42.98 -19.84
N GLU A 509 22.34 -42.75 -20.24
CA GLU A 509 21.74 -41.41 -20.24
C GLU A 509 20.31 -41.37 -19.67
N GLY A 510 20.04 -42.05 -18.57
CA GLY A 510 18.74 -41.92 -17.88
C GLY A 510 18.45 -40.47 -17.50
N LYS A 511 17.32 -39.96 -17.93
CA LYS A 511 16.90 -38.56 -17.76
C LYS A 511 15.84 -38.44 -16.69
N PHE A 512 15.92 -37.34 -15.92
CA PHE A 512 14.85 -36.92 -15.03
C PHE A 512 14.01 -35.85 -15.76
N ILE A 513 12.77 -36.18 -16.12
CA ILE A 513 11.90 -35.39 -17.00
C ILE A 513 10.72 -34.85 -16.23
N PRO A 514 10.81 -33.65 -15.65
CA PRO A 514 9.68 -33.02 -15.01
C PRO A 514 8.74 -32.41 -16.07
N THR A 515 7.43 -32.65 -15.93
CA THR A 515 6.39 -32.08 -16.79
C THR A 515 5.38 -31.29 -15.97
N GLY A 516 4.89 -30.17 -16.54
CA GLY A 516 4.09 -29.15 -15.89
C GLY A 516 4.78 -27.79 -16.01
N LYS A 517 4.05 -26.72 -15.72
CA LYS A 517 4.64 -25.36 -15.67
C LYS A 517 5.45 -25.17 -14.39
N LEU A 518 6.68 -25.69 -14.35
CA LEU A 518 7.58 -25.55 -13.19
C LEU A 518 8.47 -24.33 -13.34
N GLY A 519 8.51 -23.49 -12.31
CA GLY A 519 9.48 -22.41 -12.18
C GLY A 519 10.90 -22.93 -11.90
N LYS A 520 11.86 -22.03 -11.84
CA LYS A 520 13.28 -22.39 -11.69
C LYS A 520 13.56 -23.18 -10.39
N ILE A 521 13.03 -22.71 -9.25
CA ILE A 521 13.25 -23.33 -7.93
C ILE A 521 12.62 -24.72 -7.87
N ALA A 522 11.42 -24.90 -8.40
CA ALA A 522 10.78 -26.21 -8.46
C ALA A 522 11.55 -27.20 -9.35
N SER A 523 12.10 -26.73 -10.47
CA SER A 523 12.96 -27.55 -11.35
C SER A 523 14.27 -27.94 -10.67
N GLU A 524 14.88 -27.06 -9.88
CA GLU A 524 16.07 -27.36 -9.08
C GLU A 524 15.76 -28.35 -7.97
N ALA A 525 14.61 -28.24 -7.31
CA ALA A 525 14.17 -29.20 -6.30
C ALA A 525 14.06 -30.62 -6.86
N VAL A 526 13.54 -30.79 -8.09
CA VAL A 526 13.49 -32.09 -8.78
C VAL A 526 14.89 -32.62 -9.05
N LYS A 527 15.86 -31.78 -9.42
CA LYS A 527 17.28 -32.19 -9.59
C LYS A 527 17.92 -32.63 -8.28
N ASN A 528 17.64 -31.94 -7.17
CA ASN A 528 18.10 -32.30 -5.83
C ASN A 528 17.57 -33.67 -5.41
N VAL A 529 16.28 -33.95 -5.67
CA VAL A 529 15.65 -35.26 -5.45
C VAL A 529 16.38 -36.35 -6.26
N SER A 530 16.69 -36.07 -7.54
CA SER A 530 17.44 -36.99 -8.37
C SER A 530 18.81 -37.39 -7.76
N ALA A 531 19.53 -36.43 -7.18
CA ALA A 531 20.81 -36.68 -6.50
C ALA A 531 20.64 -37.61 -5.27
N VAL A 532 19.60 -37.37 -4.45
CA VAL A 532 19.27 -38.21 -3.29
C VAL A 532 18.95 -39.65 -3.73
N ILE A 533 18.12 -39.79 -4.77
CA ILE A 533 17.73 -41.10 -5.29
C ILE A 533 18.95 -41.84 -5.83
N LYS A 534 19.78 -41.22 -6.65
CA LYS A 534 21.05 -41.81 -7.17
C LYS A 534 21.97 -42.29 -6.05
N ARG A 535 22.07 -41.54 -4.97
CA ARG A 535 22.92 -41.91 -3.80
C ARG A 535 22.39 -43.10 -3.01
N HIS A 536 21.08 -43.20 -2.84
CA HIS A 536 20.46 -44.13 -1.87
C HIS A 536 19.85 -45.39 -2.50
N MET A 537 19.49 -45.34 -3.79
CA MET A 537 18.96 -46.50 -4.50
C MET A 537 20.15 -47.28 -5.10
N GLU A 538 20.24 -48.58 -4.80
CA GLU A 538 21.33 -49.46 -5.31
C GLU A 538 21.14 -49.85 -6.78
N ARG A 539 20.14 -49.30 -7.45
CA ARG A 539 19.88 -49.50 -8.89
C ARG A 539 20.59 -48.45 -9.71
N ASP A 540 21.03 -48.84 -10.87
CA ASP A 540 21.60 -47.92 -11.85
C ASP A 540 20.48 -47.02 -12.43
N VAL A 541 20.31 -45.85 -11.81
CA VAL A 541 19.32 -44.83 -12.22
C VAL A 541 19.58 -44.32 -13.64
N ALA A 542 20.82 -44.48 -14.16
CA ALA A 542 21.18 -44.13 -15.53
C ALA A 542 20.51 -45.02 -16.58
N SER A 543 19.99 -46.18 -16.20
CA SER A 543 19.24 -47.09 -17.08
C SER A 543 17.75 -46.75 -17.21
N TYR A 544 17.27 -45.72 -16.55
CA TYR A 544 15.83 -45.39 -16.52
C TYR A 544 15.60 -43.91 -16.80
N ASP A 545 14.56 -43.63 -17.60
CA ASP A 545 13.95 -42.30 -17.70
C ASP A 545 12.86 -42.17 -16.65
N ILE A 546 12.94 -41.14 -15.83
CA ILE A 546 12.01 -40.86 -14.74
C ILE A 546 11.17 -39.65 -15.12
N HIS A 547 9.90 -39.89 -15.39
CA HIS A 547 8.94 -38.85 -15.68
C HIS A 547 8.22 -38.44 -14.38
N VAL A 548 8.19 -37.14 -14.08
CA VAL A 548 7.44 -36.59 -12.94
C VAL A 548 6.47 -35.55 -13.45
N GLN A 549 5.19 -35.78 -13.23
CA GLN A 549 4.12 -34.91 -13.68
C GLN A 549 3.37 -34.32 -12.48
N PHE A 550 3.25 -32.99 -12.48
CA PHE A 550 2.38 -32.27 -11.59
C PHE A 550 1.03 -32.11 -12.30
N LEU A 551 -0.02 -32.75 -11.77
CA LEU A 551 -1.31 -32.81 -12.45
C LEU A 551 -2.08 -31.48 -12.34
N GLN A 552 -2.62 -31.00 -13.46
CA GLN A 552 -3.49 -29.82 -13.57
C GLN A 552 -2.89 -28.53 -12.96
N THR A 553 -1.66 -28.20 -13.31
CA THR A 553 -0.99 -26.97 -12.91
C THR A 553 -1.08 -25.93 -14.03
N TYR A 554 -2.16 -25.15 -14.05
CA TYR A 554 -2.37 -24.14 -15.10
C TYR A 554 -1.57 -22.86 -14.85
N GLU A 555 -1.34 -22.48 -13.60
CA GLU A 555 -0.70 -21.21 -13.23
C GLU A 555 0.82 -21.30 -13.00
N GLY A 556 1.39 -22.48 -13.06
CA GLY A 556 2.80 -22.72 -12.75
C GLY A 556 3.03 -22.98 -11.25
N ILE A 557 4.12 -23.67 -10.96
CA ILE A 557 4.54 -24.01 -9.60
C ILE A 557 5.92 -23.42 -9.38
N GLU A 558 6.06 -22.65 -8.31
CA GLU A 558 7.33 -22.13 -7.84
C GLU A 558 7.60 -22.61 -6.40
N GLY A 559 8.86 -22.82 -6.07
CA GLY A 559 9.29 -23.27 -4.75
C GLY A 559 9.64 -24.76 -4.67
N ASP A 560 10.31 -25.11 -3.59
CA ASP A 560 10.87 -26.44 -3.33
C ASP A 560 10.02 -27.30 -2.38
N SER A 561 8.88 -26.80 -1.97
CA SER A 561 8.03 -27.42 -0.93
C SER A 561 7.39 -28.75 -1.33
N ALA A 562 7.48 -29.14 -2.61
CA ALA A 562 7.03 -30.44 -3.12
C ALA A 562 8.14 -31.52 -3.16
N SER A 563 9.36 -31.20 -2.71
CA SER A 563 10.53 -32.10 -2.84
C SER A 563 10.28 -33.48 -2.26
N ILE A 564 9.70 -33.58 -1.02
CA ILE A 564 9.41 -34.88 -0.42
C ILE A 564 8.33 -35.63 -1.22
N SER A 565 7.36 -34.92 -1.78
CA SER A 565 6.28 -35.53 -2.59
C SER A 565 6.86 -36.14 -3.87
N VAL A 566 7.75 -35.41 -4.55
CA VAL A 566 8.46 -35.90 -5.74
C VAL A 566 9.32 -37.12 -5.36
N ALA A 567 10.07 -37.06 -4.27
CA ALA A 567 10.91 -38.18 -3.82
C ALA A 567 10.09 -39.45 -3.59
N ILE A 568 8.97 -39.35 -2.89
CA ILE A 568 8.10 -40.50 -2.59
C ILE A 568 7.43 -41.04 -3.87
N SER A 569 6.97 -40.20 -4.76
CA SER A 569 6.36 -40.66 -6.02
C SER A 569 7.37 -41.46 -6.87
N VAL A 570 8.61 -40.95 -6.99
CA VAL A 570 9.68 -41.64 -7.74
C VAL A 570 10.12 -42.94 -7.07
N ILE A 571 10.35 -42.95 -5.76
CA ILE A 571 10.71 -44.16 -5.01
C ILE A 571 9.60 -45.21 -5.12
N SER A 572 8.34 -44.80 -4.99
CA SER A 572 7.19 -45.68 -5.16
C SER A 572 7.15 -46.31 -6.57
N ALA A 573 7.36 -45.54 -7.61
CA ALA A 573 7.38 -46.01 -8.99
C ALA A 573 8.56 -46.97 -9.25
N MET A 574 9.75 -46.62 -8.79
CA MET A 574 10.98 -47.41 -8.99
C MET A 574 10.94 -48.76 -8.23
N GLU A 575 10.46 -48.78 -7.02
CA GLU A 575 10.40 -49.99 -6.17
C GLU A 575 9.08 -50.75 -6.32
N ASN A 576 8.13 -50.22 -7.08
CA ASN A 576 6.76 -50.74 -7.24
C ASN A 576 6.12 -51.02 -5.87
N VAL A 577 6.12 -49.99 -4.98
CA VAL A 577 5.50 -50.02 -3.66
C VAL A 577 4.42 -48.93 -3.60
N PRO A 578 3.14 -49.30 -3.38
CA PRO A 578 2.05 -48.32 -3.41
C PRO A 578 2.12 -47.31 -2.29
N VAL A 579 1.65 -46.08 -2.56
CA VAL A 579 1.51 -44.95 -1.65
C VAL A 579 0.09 -44.87 -1.13
N ASP A 580 -0.06 -44.63 0.18
CA ASP A 580 -1.35 -44.38 0.84
C ASP A 580 -1.92 -43.04 0.38
N GLN A 581 -3.03 -43.09 -0.35
CA GLN A 581 -3.69 -41.91 -0.90
C GLN A 581 -4.47 -41.09 0.15
N SER A 582 -4.64 -41.59 1.37
CA SER A 582 -5.26 -40.84 2.46
C SER A 582 -4.29 -39.86 3.15
N VAL A 583 -3.03 -39.81 2.73
CA VAL A 583 -1.98 -38.99 3.28
C VAL A 583 -1.59 -37.89 2.30
N ALA A 584 -1.64 -36.64 2.74
CA ALA A 584 -1.06 -35.49 2.04
C ALA A 584 0.30 -35.14 2.63
N MET A 585 1.17 -34.48 1.84
CA MET A 585 2.51 -34.16 2.32
C MET A 585 3.06 -32.85 1.77
N THR A 586 3.88 -32.18 2.59
CA THR A 586 4.68 -31.01 2.18
C THR A 586 6.02 -31.01 2.90
N GLY A 587 7.04 -30.55 2.21
CA GLY A 587 8.39 -30.40 2.76
C GLY A 587 9.40 -30.18 1.65
N SER A 588 10.40 -29.32 1.92
CA SER A 588 11.60 -29.25 1.13
C SER A 588 12.56 -30.36 1.52
N MET A 589 13.56 -30.66 0.72
CA MET A 589 14.53 -31.70 0.98
C MET A 589 15.94 -31.28 0.59
N SER A 590 16.89 -31.46 1.50
CA SER A 590 18.32 -31.28 1.20
C SER A 590 18.82 -32.39 0.30
N VAL A 591 19.96 -32.18 -0.38
CA VAL A 591 20.66 -33.20 -1.18
C VAL A 591 21.17 -34.39 -0.33
N ARG A 592 21.07 -34.33 0.99
CA ARG A 592 21.39 -35.41 1.92
C ARG A 592 20.17 -36.21 2.39
N GLY A 593 18.94 -35.81 1.99
CA GLY A 593 17.70 -36.46 2.37
C GLY A 593 17.10 -35.97 3.69
N GLU A 594 17.53 -34.82 4.21
CA GLU A 594 16.95 -34.17 5.37
C GLU A 594 15.71 -33.39 4.95
N VAL A 595 14.66 -33.44 5.74
CA VAL A 595 13.42 -32.68 5.48
C VAL A 595 13.57 -31.27 6.06
N LEU A 596 13.46 -30.28 5.19
CA LEU A 596 13.63 -28.86 5.51
C LEU A 596 12.28 -28.13 5.66
N PRO A 597 12.24 -27.03 6.44
CA PRO A 597 11.04 -26.26 6.65
C PRO A 597 10.54 -25.58 5.36
N VAL A 598 9.24 -25.34 5.29
CA VAL A 598 8.56 -24.70 4.16
C VAL A 598 7.60 -23.61 4.61
N GLY A 599 7.27 -22.68 3.71
CA GLY A 599 6.29 -21.63 3.99
C GLY A 599 4.84 -22.10 3.87
N GLY A 600 3.90 -21.34 4.50
CA GLY A 600 2.45 -21.52 4.36
C GLY A 600 1.89 -22.83 4.94
N VAL A 601 2.53 -23.42 5.96
CA VAL A 601 2.18 -24.74 6.50
C VAL A 601 0.77 -24.75 7.07
N THR A 602 0.33 -23.69 7.76
CA THR A 602 -1.06 -23.58 8.26
C THR A 602 -2.07 -23.74 7.12
N ALA A 603 -1.91 -22.99 6.02
CA ALA A 603 -2.81 -23.05 4.86
C ALA A 603 -2.77 -24.45 4.18
N LYS A 604 -1.60 -25.06 4.09
CA LYS A 604 -1.44 -26.42 3.54
C LYS A 604 -2.15 -27.48 4.39
N VAL A 605 -2.06 -27.40 5.71
CA VAL A 605 -2.78 -28.32 6.62
C VAL A 605 -4.28 -28.08 6.56
N GLU A 606 -4.74 -26.82 6.50
CA GLU A 606 -6.15 -26.49 6.28
C GLU A 606 -6.69 -27.10 4.99
N ALA A 607 -5.94 -27.01 3.89
CA ALA A 607 -6.32 -27.64 2.61
C ALA A 607 -6.44 -29.17 2.72
N ALA A 608 -5.55 -29.81 3.45
CA ALA A 608 -5.63 -31.25 3.69
C ALA A 608 -6.87 -31.63 4.52
N ILE A 609 -7.26 -30.81 5.51
CA ILE A 609 -8.50 -30.99 6.29
C ILE A 609 -9.72 -30.85 5.38
N ASP A 610 -9.78 -29.78 4.58
CA ASP A 610 -10.92 -29.46 3.73
C ASP A 610 -11.11 -30.48 2.59
N ALA A 611 -10.00 -31.09 2.16
CA ALA A 611 -10.02 -32.19 1.20
C ALA A 611 -10.44 -33.54 1.80
N GLY A 612 -10.50 -33.66 3.13
CA GLY A 612 -10.87 -34.90 3.82
C GLY A 612 -9.71 -35.91 3.95
N MET A 613 -8.46 -35.45 3.98
CA MET A 613 -7.30 -36.31 4.21
C MET A 613 -7.29 -36.85 5.65
N ARG A 614 -6.86 -38.10 5.81
CA ARG A 614 -6.71 -38.75 7.13
C ARG A 614 -5.48 -38.24 7.87
N ALA A 615 -4.39 -37.98 7.15
CA ALA A 615 -3.15 -37.51 7.74
C ALA A 615 -2.43 -36.52 6.82
N VAL A 616 -1.60 -35.69 7.43
CA VAL A 616 -0.71 -34.76 6.73
C VAL A 616 0.70 -34.87 7.28
N ILE A 617 1.67 -34.99 6.39
CA ILE A 617 3.09 -35.01 6.71
C ILE A 617 3.63 -33.59 6.56
N VAL A 618 4.32 -33.12 7.59
CA VAL A 618 4.93 -31.77 7.64
C VAL A 618 6.35 -31.87 8.21
N PRO A 619 7.27 -30.97 7.87
CA PRO A 619 8.56 -30.90 8.50
C PRO A 619 8.42 -30.68 10.02
N LYS A 620 9.25 -31.38 10.82
CA LYS A 620 9.24 -31.25 12.29
C LYS A 620 9.51 -29.81 12.74
N SER A 621 10.35 -29.10 12.03
CA SER A 621 10.67 -27.68 12.26
C SER A 621 9.46 -26.74 12.08
N ASN A 622 8.46 -27.11 11.27
CA ASN A 622 7.25 -26.32 11.06
C ASN A 622 6.10 -26.62 12.04
N MET A 623 6.27 -27.52 13.00
CA MET A 623 5.19 -27.84 13.94
C MET A 623 4.70 -26.63 14.75
N HIS A 624 5.58 -25.66 14.98
CA HIS A 624 5.26 -24.42 15.69
C HIS A 624 4.47 -23.42 14.83
N ASP A 625 4.48 -23.59 13.50
CA ASP A 625 3.83 -22.68 12.55
C ASP A 625 2.38 -23.09 12.25
N ILE A 626 1.91 -24.21 12.77
CA ILE A 626 0.55 -24.72 12.56
C ILE A 626 -0.40 -24.04 13.54
N ILE A 627 -1.17 -23.07 13.04
CA ILE A 627 -2.14 -22.26 13.80
C ILE A 627 -3.53 -22.53 13.25
N ILE A 628 -4.16 -23.60 13.79
CA ILE A 628 -5.49 -24.08 13.36
C ILE A 628 -6.35 -24.28 14.60
N ASP A 629 -7.66 -23.98 14.48
CA ASP A 629 -8.64 -24.20 15.53
C ASP A 629 -8.61 -25.67 16.02
N LYS A 630 -8.62 -25.89 17.32
CA LYS A 630 -8.50 -27.23 17.93
C LYS A 630 -9.52 -28.23 17.39
N ASP A 631 -10.74 -27.80 17.09
CA ASP A 631 -11.79 -28.67 16.58
C ASP A 631 -11.57 -29.06 15.12
N ARG A 632 -10.98 -28.18 14.30
CA ARG A 632 -10.56 -28.54 12.95
C ARG A 632 -9.34 -29.46 12.96
N LEU A 633 -8.37 -29.20 13.84
CA LEU A 633 -7.15 -30.02 13.96
C LEU A 633 -7.44 -31.47 14.41
N LYS A 634 -8.52 -31.72 15.16
CA LYS A 634 -8.95 -33.08 15.52
C LYS A 634 -9.36 -33.95 14.33
N ARG A 635 -9.67 -33.35 13.18
CA ARG A 635 -10.11 -34.04 11.96
C ARG A 635 -8.97 -34.67 11.16
N ILE A 636 -7.73 -34.32 11.45
CA ILE A 636 -6.56 -34.78 10.71
C ILE A 636 -5.40 -35.14 11.64
N LYS A 637 -4.65 -36.18 11.30
CA LYS A 637 -3.43 -36.53 12.01
C LYS A 637 -2.23 -35.82 11.42
N VAL A 638 -1.64 -34.86 12.13
CA VAL A 638 -0.40 -34.20 11.72
C VAL A 638 0.80 -35.07 12.12
N ILE A 639 1.65 -35.40 11.15
CA ILE A 639 2.81 -36.30 11.32
C ILE A 639 4.09 -35.48 11.07
N PRO A 640 4.86 -35.15 12.12
CA PRO A 640 6.14 -34.47 11.95
C PRO A 640 7.23 -35.45 11.47
N VAL A 641 8.01 -35.01 10.48
CA VAL A 641 9.13 -35.79 9.91
C VAL A 641 10.41 -34.98 9.84
N SER A 642 11.55 -35.64 9.95
CA SER A 642 12.87 -35.01 9.85
C SER A 642 13.72 -35.60 8.72
N THR A 643 13.41 -36.82 8.28
CA THR A 643 14.19 -37.53 7.25
C THR A 643 13.27 -38.14 6.19
N LEU A 644 13.84 -38.45 5.02
CA LEU A 644 13.12 -39.17 3.96
C LEU A 644 12.66 -40.57 4.43
N ALA A 645 13.44 -41.23 5.30
CA ALA A 645 13.06 -42.53 5.90
C ALA A 645 11.77 -42.42 6.74
N ASP A 646 11.60 -41.31 7.50
CA ASP A 646 10.36 -41.04 8.25
C ASP A 646 9.20 -40.89 7.29
N VAL A 647 9.36 -40.15 6.19
CA VAL A 647 8.27 -39.95 5.20
C VAL A 647 7.85 -41.29 4.62
N ILE A 648 8.79 -42.15 4.20
CA ILE A 648 8.53 -43.49 3.65
C ILE A 648 7.75 -44.35 4.64
N LYS A 649 8.12 -44.33 5.92
CA LYS A 649 7.47 -45.09 6.98
C LYS A 649 5.96 -44.82 7.09
N TYR A 650 5.55 -43.57 6.84
CA TYR A 650 4.15 -43.15 7.00
C TYR A 650 3.37 -43.08 5.68
N THR A 651 4.04 -43.20 4.52
CA THR A 651 3.40 -43.03 3.20
C THR A 651 3.32 -44.32 2.40
N LEU A 652 4.38 -45.14 2.40
CA LEU A 652 4.37 -46.38 1.61
C LEU A 652 3.60 -47.50 2.35
N GLN A 653 2.99 -48.37 1.56
CA GLN A 653 2.28 -49.54 2.05
C GLN A 653 3.16 -50.40 2.96
N PRO A 654 2.70 -50.79 4.14
CA PRO A 654 3.43 -51.66 5.08
C PRO A 654 3.83 -52.98 4.40
N GLY A 655 5.09 -53.42 4.56
CA GLY A 655 5.58 -54.66 4.00
C GLY A 655 7.10 -54.75 3.97
N LYS A 656 7.63 -55.91 3.63
CA LYS A 656 9.06 -56.20 3.61
C LYS A 656 9.84 -55.21 2.72
N LYS A 657 9.33 -54.90 1.54
CA LYS A 657 9.95 -53.95 0.61
C LYS A 657 10.14 -52.55 1.25
N ARG A 658 9.13 -52.04 1.95
CA ARG A 658 9.22 -50.75 2.66
C ARG A 658 10.32 -50.76 3.70
N GLU A 659 10.38 -51.78 4.51
CA GLU A 659 11.40 -51.92 5.57
C GLU A 659 12.83 -52.01 4.97
N ASP A 660 13.00 -52.68 3.84
CA ASP A 660 14.27 -52.79 3.16
C ASP A 660 14.72 -51.42 2.58
N ILE A 661 13.78 -50.61 2.05
CA ILE A 661 14.09 -49.26 1.59
C ILE A 661 14.52 -48.39 2.77
N ILE A 662 13.81 -48.43 3.90
CA ILE A 662 14.16 -47.69 5.12
C ILE A 662 15.55 -48.09 5.63
N LYS A 663 15.89 -49.39 5.65
CA LYS A 663 17.21 -49.88 6.06
C LYS A 663 18.32 -49.35 5.14
N ARG A 664 18.11 -49.36 3.83
CA ARG A 664 19.08 -48.82 2.84
C ARG A 664 19.35 -47.33 3.06
N LEU A 665 18.30 -46.55 3.31
CA LEU A 665 18.43 -45.13 3.59
C LEU A 665 19.19 -44.85 4.88
N ASN A 666 18.88 -45.55 5.96
CA ASN A 666 19.52 -45.35 7.26
C ASN A 666 21.01 -45.80 7.25
N LYS A 667 21.36 -46.86 6.51
CA LYS A 667 22.74 -47.35 6.42
C LYS A 667 23.72 -46.39 5.76
N LYS A 668 23.20 -45.45 4.93
CA LYS A 668 24.02 -44.46 4.17
C LYS A 668 23.93 -43.04 4.78
N GLN A 669 23.21 -42.85 5.89
CA GLN A 669 23.17 -41.59 6.66
C GLN A 669 24.30 -41.49 7.71
N ILE A 670 25.02 -42.60 7.97
CA ILE A 670 26.21 -42.69 8.80
C ILE A 670 27.41 -42.58 7.83
#